data_2df761dacfc4585803a83529249644dc
#
_entry.id   2df761dacfc4585803a83529249644dc
#
_cell.length_a   1.000
_cell.length_b   1.000
_cell.length_c   1.000
_cell.angle_alpha   90.00
_cell.angle_beta   90.00
_cell.angle_gamma   90.00
#
_symmetry.space_group_name_H-M   'P 1'
#
loop_
_entity.id
_entity.type
_entity.pdbx_description
1 polymer ?
#
loop_
_entity_poly.entity_id
_entity_poly.type
_entity_poly.pdbx_seq_one_letter_code
_entity_poly.pdbx_strand_id
1 'polypeptide(L)'
;MDYKNTLNLPSTDFPMKANLKSTEEKFLKEWDEISLYEKMTAKAKEKNFKTFILHDGPPYANGHIHLGTALNKILKDIIIRFKFMQGYYAPYIPGWDCHGLPIEHNVDKSLKNKDSISQVEKRKLCRKYAAEFVEIQKAEFKRLGSIGRYDSPYLTMNYSYEADTVRKMADFIKNGGLYRANKPIYWCSSCKTALAEAEVEYAEKTSPSIYVKFKIKSDLSDVVKLPEDENVYAVIWTTTPWTLPANLAISLNPDFNYVFVEVNKNKEKEIYILEESLAEETLKKFGFKDNEFKILAEVNGKKLESKLAIHPFINRDSILILGQHVKKDTGTGLVHTAPGHGDEDYAVGLKYNLPAYAPVNNEGIFLNDVDFFAGMRVFDSNIHVIEKLKEIGALVLEEKIEHSYPHCWRCKKPLILRSTKQWFISMSINNLRENALKTVKENVKWIPKWGLDRISGMLEVRPDWCVSRQRSWGVPITAFYCKSCGEPLIDYDITMKIADEFEKYGADIWFEKDADYFLNETKIKKHIKCSKCGSEEFEKESDILDVWFDSGVSYFCVLKNDEDMKTIGFPADLYLEGSDQHRGWFHSSLLIAIGSQDGTPYKSVLTHGFVVDSSGRKMSKSLGNVIAPDEIINKYGADILRLWAASEDYKNDMRISNEILSRLSEGYRKIRNTIRFMLGNLFDFDDTADAVKFEDLNDVDKYEIHNISLLAQNLSRHYSSYDFHLVYQNIYKFVTSFSSFYLDVSKDSLYVEAKNSFKRRSIQTVLHYGLNILIKYSGPILPFTSKEAWSYFNKKNKEKELAFEYFDEIDENFIDFELAERFEKLTEIRNIVLSSLEKARTEKVIGSSLEALVIIRAAEEDYKLLSEFKISELKEIFIVSALQIEKLDTNEENGEFISEAIVELAPGQKCARCWTFSESVGTHNDYNDICGRCRDVLMDLK
;
A
#
# COMPACT_ATOMS: atom_id res chain seq x y z
N MET A 1 -64.73 5.45 7.42
CA MET A 1 -64.09 4.29 8.12
C MET A 1 -62.56 4.51 8.16
N ASP A 2 -61.89 4.15 9.22
CA ASP A 2 -60.40 4.24 9.18
C ASP A 2 -59.86 2.93 8.61
N TYR A 3 -59.36 3.00 7.38
CA TYR A 3 -58.84 1.84 6.63
C TYR A 3 -57.37 1.53 6.96
N LYS A 4 -56.73 2.30 7.82
CA LYS A 4 -55.29 2.15 8.12
C LYS A 4 -54.92 0.73 8.60
N ASN A 5 -55.77 0.10 9.40
CA ASN A 5 -55.56 -1.23 9.94
C ASN A 5 -55.80 -2.36 8.90
N THR A 6 -56.27 -2.03 7.68
CA THR A 6 -56.47 -2.97 6.57
C THR A 6 -55.28 -2.94 5.57
N LEU A 7 -54.31 -2.08 5.78
CA LEU A 7 -53.14 -1.95 4.92
C LEU A 7 -51.99 -2.80 5.45
N ASN A 8 -51.21 -3.42 4.55
CA ASN A 8 -50.01 -4.16 4.89
C ASN A 8 -48.83 -3.18 5.02
N LEU A 9 -48.85 -2.34 6.07
CA LEU A 9 -47.78 -1.38 6.29
C LEU A 9 -46.46 -2.07 6.68
N PRO A 10 -45.30 -1.56 6.24
CA PRO A 10 -44.00 -2.15 6.56
C PRO A 10 -43.75 -2.26 8.05
N SER A 11 -43.29 -3.43 8.53
CA SER A 11 -42.97 -3.67 9.95
C SER A 11 -41.61 -4.34 10.08
N THR A 12 -40.73 -3.74 10.83
CA THR A 12 -39.40 -4.32 11.13
C THR A 12 -38.81 -3.75 12.41
N ASP A 13 -38.15 -4.61 13.19
CA ASP A 13 -37.38 -4.24 14.36
C ASP A 13 -35.96 -3.76 13.97
N PHE A 14 -35.56 -3.82 12.68
CA PHE A 14 -34.29 -3.31 12.21
C PHE A 14 -34.20 -1.79 12.48
N PRO A 15 -33.21 -1.35 13.29
CA PRO A 15 -33.19 0.02 13.80
C PRO A 15 -33.05 1.07 12.69
N MET A 16 -33.77 2.16 12.79
CA MET A 16 -33.65 3.28 11.85
C MET A 16 -32.25 3.94 11.95
N LYS A 17 -31.75 4.12 13.17
CA LYS A 17 -30.39 4.64 13.41
C LYS A 17 -29.43 3.48 13.61
N ALA A 18 -28.31 3.51 12.89
CA ALA A 18 -27.33 2.43 12.94
C ALA A 18 -26.65 2.27 14.32
N ASN A 19 -26.44 3.37 15.07
CA ASN A 19 -25.66 3.39 16.33
C ASN A 19 -24.36 2.57 16.20
N LEU A 20 -23.62 2.75 15.08
CA LEU A 20 -22.52 1.88 14.64
C LEU A 20 -21.56 1.56 15.78
N LYS A 21 -21.10 2.55 16.55
CA LYS A 21 -20.13 2.33 17.63
C LYS A 21 -20.56 1.20 18.58
N SER A 22 -21.76 1.27 19.14
CA SER A 22 -22.23 0.26 20.11
C SER A 22 -22.62 -1.06 19.46
N THR A 23 -23.15 -1.02 18.25
CA THR A 23 -23.52 -2.23 17.48
C THR A 23 -22.29 -3.02 17.07
N GLU A 24 -21.24 -2.34 16.59
CA GLU A 24 -19.96 -2.94 16.20
C GLU A 24 -19.28 -3.59 17.41
N GLU A 25 -19.20 -2.89 18.56
CA GLU A 25 -18.61 -3.44 19.79
C GLU A 25 -19.35 -4.69 20.31
N LYS A 26 -20.69 -4.70 20.16
CA LYS A 26 -21.49 -5.88 20.47
C LYS A 26 -21.13 -7.06 19.56
N PHE A 27 -21.06 -6.83 18.26
CA PHE A 27 -20.77 -7.89 17.29
C PHE A 27 -19.35 -8.41 17.38
N LEU A 28 -18.37 -7.56 17.72
CA LEU A 28 -17.00 -8.01 17.97
C LEU A 28 -16.96 -8.99 19.15
N LYS A 29 -17.68 -8.73 20.24
CA LYS A 29 -17.78 -9.65 21.38
C LYS A 29 -18.45 -10.97 20.97
N GLU A 30 -19.55 -10.90 20.24
CA GLU A 30 -20.23 -12.10 19.71
C GLU A 30 -19.30 -12.93 18.83
N TRP A 31 -18.49 -12.30 17.95
CA TRP A 31 -17.54 -12.98 17.08
C TRP A 31 -16.40 -13.65 17.85
N ASP A 32 -15.87 -12.98 18.88
CA ASP A 32 -14.89 -13.58 19.79
C ASP A 32 -15.48 -14.77 20.58
N GLU A 33 -16.69 -14.64 21.14
CA GLU A 33 -17.38 -15.70 21.89
C GLU A 33 -17.63 -16.96 21.05
N ILE A 34 -17.96 -16.79 19.80
CA ILE A 34 -18.19 -17.95 18.90
C ILE A 34 -16.93 -18.45 18.21
N SER A 35 -15.77 -17.79 18.39
CA SER A 35 -14.53 -18.08 17.65
C SER A 35 -14.79 -18.06 16.14
N LEU A 36 -15.28 -16.93 15.62
CA LEU A 36 -15.78 -16.80 14.24
C LEU A 36 -14.78 -17.29 13.19
N TYR A 37 -13.53 -16.81 13.27
CA TYR A 37 -12.51 -17.12 12.29
C TYR A 37 -12.16 -18.62 12.26
N GLU A 38 -12.02 -19.24 13.42
CA GLU A 38 -11.72 -20.66 13.58
C GLU A 38 -12.84 -21.53 13.00
N LYS A 39 -14.10 -21.15 13.21
CA LYS A 39 -15.25 -21.83 12.61
C LYS A 39 -15.31 -21.66 11.09
N MET A 40 -15.00 -20.47 10.56
CA MET A 40 -14.91 -20.25 9.11
C MET A 40 -13.85 -21.14 8.47
N THR A 41 -12.67 -21.19 9.07
CA THR A 41 -11.55 -22.01 8.59
C THR A 41 -11.85 -23.51 8.70
N ALA A 42 -12.43 -23.96 9.82
CA ALA A 42 -12.84 -25.35 10.01
C ALA A 42 -13.87 -25.78 8.96
N LYS A 43 -14.91 -24.96 8.73
CA LYS A 43 -15.95 -25.23 7.72
C LYS A 43 -15.37 -25.30 6.31
N ALA A 44 -14.41 -24.42 5.96
CA ALA A 44 -13.75 -24.44 4.65
C ALA A 44 -12.86 -25.68 4.46
N LYS A 45 -12.15 -26.12 5.53
CA LYS A 45 -11.37 -27.37 5.53
C LYS A 45 -12.27 -28.60 5.38
N GLU A 46 -13.38 -28.67 6.13
CA GLU A 46 -14.35 -29.77 6.05
C GLU A 46 -14.94 -29.96 4.64
N LYS A 47 -15.22 -28.84 3.97
CA LYS A 47 -15.73 -28.84 2.59
C LYS A 47 -14.65 -29.02 1.52
N ASN A 48 -13.38 -29.19 1.89
CA ASN A 48 -12.25 -29.33 0.96
C ASN A 48 -12.18 -28.21 -0.09
N PHE A 49 -12.41 -26.97 0.31
CA PHE A 49 -12.37 -25.83 -0.60
C PHE A 49 -10.97 -25.58 -1.14
N LYS A 50 -10.87 -25.01 -2.35
CA LYS A 50 -9.61 -24.54 -2.91
C LYS A 50 -8.98 -23.51 -1.99
N THR A 51 -7.68 -23.57 -1.86
CA THR A 51 -6.91 -22.64 -1.02
C THR A 51 -6.65 -21.33 -1.75
N PHE A 52 -6.72 -20.23 -1.02
CA PHE A 52 -6.25 -18.91 -1.43
C PHE A 52 -5.42 -18.30 -0.31
N ILE A 53 -4.15 -18.07 -0.55
CA ILE A 53 -3.21 -17.59 0.46
C ILE A 53 -2.91 -16.11 0.25
N LEU A 54 -3.39 -15.27 1.15
CA LEU A 54 -2.95 -13.89 1.32
C LEU A 54 -1.97 -13.86 2.50
N HIS A 55 -0.68 -13.66 2.22
CA HIS A 55 0.33 -13.55 3.26
C HIS A 55 0.41 -12.11 3.77
N ASP A 56 0.46 -11.95 5.08
CA ASP A 56 0.49 -10.63 5.73
C ASP A 56 1.92 -10.11 5.85
N GLY A 57 2.18 -8.89 5.36
CA GLY A 57 3.40 -8.15 5.66
C GLY A 57 3.35 -7.63 7.10
N PRO A 58 4.43 -7.82 7.89
CA PRO A 58 4.40 -7.51 9.30
C PRO A 58 4.54 -6.00 9.56
N PRO A 59 3.54 -5.32 10.12
CA PRO A 59 3.72 -3.96 10.62
C PRO A 59 4.67 -3.95 11.83
N TYR A 60 5.31 -2.81 12.06
CA TYR A 60 6.14 -2.62 13.25
C TYR A 60 5.32 -2.64 14.53
N ALA A 61 5.76 -3.41 15.53
CA ALA A 61 5.21 -3.42 16.89
C ALA A 61 5.64 -2.15 17.67
N ASN A 62 5.23 -0.97 17.18
CA ASN A 62 5.69 0.31 17.71
C ASN A 62 4.70 1.44 17.44
N GLY A 63 3.97 1.88 18.46
CA GLY A 63 2.96 2.93 18.37
C GLY A 63 1.60 2.42 17.92
N HIS A 64 0.61 3.31 17.97
CA HIS A 64 -0.74 3.06 17.48
C HIS A 64 -0.77 2.98 15.96
N ILE A 65 -1.78 2.31 15.41
CA ILE A 65 -1.97 2.24 13.96
C ILE A 65 -2.31 3.62 13.38
N HIS A 66 -1.87 3.86 12.17
CA HIS A 66 -2.23 5.05 11.39
C HIS A 66 -3.20 4.67 10.25
N LEU A 67 -3.76 5.67 9.56
CA LEU A 67 -4.74 5.43 8.50
C LEU A 67 -4.22 4.55 7.36
N GLY A 68 -2.93 4.63 7.02
CA GLY A 68 -2.33 3.74 6.03
C GLY A 68 -2.34 2.27 6.47
N THR A 69 -2.05 2.00 7.76
CA THR A 69 -2.16 0.65 8.34
C THR A 69 -3.61 0.18 8.37
N ALA A 70 -4.55 1.08 8.74
CA ALA A 70 -5.98 0.77 8.71
C ALA A 70 -6.47 0.44 7.30
N LEU A 71 -6.10 1.24 6.28
CA LEU A 71 -6.39 0.98 4.87
C LEU A 71 -5.90 -0.41 4.46
N ASN A 72 -4.64 -0.71 4.72
CA ASN A 72 -4.01 -2.00 4.39
C ASN A 72 -4.78 -3.19 4.99
N LYS A 73 -5.07 -3.14 6.30
CA LYS A 73 -5.78 -4.23 6.99
C LYS A 73 -7.24 -4.36 6.54
N ILE A 74 -7.92 -3.26 6.25
CA ILE A 74 -9.28 -3.28 5.71
C ILE A 74 -9.29 -3.93 4.32
N LEU A 75 -8.37 -3.57 3.42
CA LEU A 75 -8.29 -4.17 2.08
C LEU A 75 -8.04 -5.68 2.14
N LYS A 76 -7.13 -6.12 3.01
CA LYS A 76 -6.87 -7.54 3.25
C LYS A 76 -8.11 -8.27 3.76
N ASP A 77 -8.80 -7.70 4.75
CA ASP A 77 -10.01 -8.28 5.32
C ASP A 77 -11.15 -8.39 4.29
N ILE A 78 -11.33 -7.37 3.44
CA ILE A 78 -12.30 -7.43 2.33
C ILE A 78 -12.01 -8.63 1.42
N ILE A 79 -10.73 -8.83 1.06
CA ILE A 79 -10.31 -9.96 0.21
C ILE A 79 -10.58 -11.29 0.89
N ILE A 80 -10.17 -11.43 2.15
CA ILE A 80 -10.34 -12.68 2.92
C ILE A 80 -11.82 -13.04 3.06
N ARG A 81 -12.69 -12.08 3.45
CA ARG A 81 -14.14 -12.31 3.55
C ARG A 81 -14.74 -12.68 2.22
N PHE A 82 -14.39 -11.94 1.16
CA PHE A 82 -14.86 -12.26 -0.19
C PHE A 82 -14.46 -13.68 -0.63
N LYS A 83 -13.19 -14.06 -0.38
CA LYS A 83 -12.70 -15.41 -0.73
C LYS A 83 -13.41 -16.52 0.04
N PHE A 84 -13.66 -16.35 1.34
CA PHE A 84 -14.47 -17.31 2.10
C PHE A 84 -15.88 -17.42 1.54
N MET A 85 -16.55 -16.30 1.23
CA MET A 85 -17.89 -16.30 0.66
C MET A 85 -17.93 -16.82 -0.78
N GLN A 86 -16.80 -16.82 -1.49
CA GLN A 86 -16.59 -17.47 -2.78
C GLN A 86 -16.38 -19.00 -2.68
N GLY A 87 -16.29 -19.56 -1.48
CA GLY A 87 -16.01 -20.98 -1.26
C GLY A 87 -14.52 -21.32 -1.37
N TYR A 88 -13.62 -20.40 -0.97
CA TYR A 88 -12.20 -20.71 -0.78
C TYR A 88 -11.87 -20.94 0.70
N TYR A 89 -10.90 -21.79 0.94
CA TYR A 89 -10.18 -21.82 2.19
C TYR A 89 -9.11 -20.71 2.14
N ALA A 90 -9.35 -19.62 2.83
CA ALA A 90 -8.52 -18.41 2.82
C ALA A 90 -7.91 -18.11 4.19
N PRO A 91 -6.94 -18.94 4.67
CA PRO A 91 -6.32 -18.69 5.97
C PRO A 91 -5.55 -17.38 5.96
N TYR A 92 -5.67 -16.60 7.05
CA TYR A 92 -4.98 -15.34 7.24
C TYR A 92 -4.29 -15.32 8.60
N ILE A 93 -2.97 -15.26 8.59
CA ILE A 93 -2.13 -15.21 9.78
C ILE A 93 -1.51 -13.82 9.86
N PRO A 94 -2.01 -12.94 10.74
CA PRO A 94 -1.42 -11.62 10.93
C PRO A 94 -0.03 -11.75 11.57
N GLY A 95 0.86 -10.79 11.24
CA GLY A 95 2.21 -10.78 11.76
C GLY A 95 2.66 -9.43 12.27
N TRP A 96 3.80 -9.41 12.99
CA TRP A 96 4.44 -8.19 13.47
C TRP A 96 5.95 -8.25 13.38
N ASP A 97 6.55 -7.15 12.88
CA ASP A 97 7.98 -6.86 13.05
C ASP A 97 8.24 -6.35 14.46
N CYS A 98 8.99 -7.13 15.21
CA CYS A 98 9.25 -6.88 16.63
C CYS A 98 10.69 -6.42 16.90
N HIS A 99 11.57 -6.36 15.91
CA HIS A 99 12.99 -6.01 16.03
C HIS A 99 13.31 -4.63 15.46
N GLY A 100 14.52 -4.17 15.65
CA GLY A 100 15.13 -3.04 14.98
C GLY A 100 15.14 -1.73 15.75
N LEU A 101 15.74 -0.73 15.09
CA LEU A 101 16.02 0.59 15.62
C LEU A 101 14.79 1.34 16.18
N PRO A 102 13.58 1.29 15.60
CA PRO A 102 12.45 2.04 16.10
C PRO A 102 12.07 1.69 17.53
N ILE A 103 12.11 0.40 17.87
CA ILE A 103 11.78 -0.12 19.21
C ILE A 103 12.90 0.19 20.18
N GLU A 104 14.16 -0.14 19.80
CA GLU A 104 15.34 0.13 20.61
C GLU A 104 15.44 1.62 20.99
N HIS A 105 15.20 2.52 20.03
CA HIS A 105 15.26 3.96 20.26
C HIS A 105 14.19 4.46 21.26
N ASN A 106 12.97 3.89 21.25
CA ASN A 106 11.94 4.27 22.19
C ASN A 106 12.23 3.73 23.59
N VAL A 107 12.78 2.53 23.70
CA VAL A 107 13.28 1.99 24.97
C VAL A 107 14.41 2.86 25.49
N ASP A 108 15.39 3.22 24.66
CA ASP A 108 16.50 4.11 25.04
C ASP A 108 16.04 5.48 25.56
N LYS A 109 14.96 6.04 25.02
CA LYS A 109 14.37 7.30 25.51
C LYS A 109 13.75 7.17 26.89
N SER A 110 13.23 5.99 27.23
CA SER A 110 12.59 5.73 28.52
C SER A 110 13.60 5.49 29.64
N LEU A 111 14.85 5.17 29.30
CA LEU A 111 15.92 4.85 30.26
C LEU A 111 16.60 6.10 30.78
N LYS A 112 16.66 6.25 32.12
CA LYS A 112 17.36 7.37 32.79
C LYS A 112 18.88 7.26 32.70
N ASN A 113 19.44 6.03 32.70
CA ASN A 113 20.87 5.71 32.62
C ASN A 113 21.13 4.65 31.57
N LYS A 114 21.40 5.04 30.34
CA LYS A 114 21.56 4.14 29.18
C LYS A 114 22.82 3.27 29.30
N ASP A 115 23.90 3.82 29.86
CA ASP A 115 25.22 3.20 29.86
C ASP A 115 25.43 2.18 31.00
N SER A 116 24.46 2.05 31.90
CA SER A 116 24.53 1.12 33.05
C SER A 116 23.76 -0.19 32.87
N ILE A 117 23.04 -0.34 31.75
CA ILE A 117 22.20 -1.51 31.50
C ILE A 117 22.95 -2.48 30.59
N SER A 118 22.97 -3.76 30.94
CA SER A 118 23.55 -4.82 30.11
C SER A 118 22.79 -4.97 28.78
N GLN A 119 23.47 -5.44 27.73
CA GLN A 119 22.84 -5.70 26.43
C GLN A 119 21.66 -6.67 26.55
N VAL A 120 21.77 -7.71 27.39
CA VAL A 120 20.72 -8.69 27.63
C VAL A 120 19.49 -8.05 28.28
N GLU A 121 19.68 -7.20 29.30
CA GLU A 121 18.59 -6.48 29.94
C GLU A 121 17.88 -5.54 28.97
N LYS A 122 18.65 -4.83 28.14
CA LYS A 122 18.11 -3.97 27.10
C LYS A 122 17.25 -4.75 26.10
N ARG A 123 17.69 -5.94 25.67
CA ARG A 123 16.93 -6.84 24.80
C ARG A 123 15.62 -7.28 25.45
N LYS A 124 15.63 -7.65 26.73
CA LYS A 124 14.41 -8.00 27.48
C LYS A 124 13.41 -6.85 27.54
N LEU A 125 13.89 -5.62 27.73
CA LEU A 125 13.03 -4.41 27.71
C LEU A 125 12.44 -4.16 26.32
N CYS A 126 13.21 -4.34 25.25
CA CYS A 126 12.73 -4.20 23.88
C CYS A 126 11.68 -5.26 23.54
N ARG A 127 11.89 -6.52 23.93
CA ARG A 127 10.92 -7.62 23.76
C ARG A 127 9.61 -7.31 24.47
N LYS A 128 9.69 -6.83 25.71
CA LYS A 128 8.51 -6.42 26.48
C LYS A 128 7.75 -5.26 25.80
N TYR A 129 8.47 -4.24 25.39
CA TYR A 129 7.89 -3.09 24.67
C TYR A 129 7.17 -3.53 23.38
N ALA A 130 7.81 -4.37 22.57
CA ALA A 130 7.22 -4.90 21.35
C ALA A 130 5.95 -5.71 21.66
N ALA A 131 5.97 -6.58 22.65
CA ALA A 131 4.82 -7.38 23.06
C ALA A 131 3.62 -6.51 23.50
N GLU A 132 3.86 -5.43 24.23
CA GLU A 132 2.80 -4.47 24.62
C GLU A 132 2.16 -3.82 23.37
N PHE A 133 2.94 -3.40 22.37
CA PHE A 133 2.39 -2.80 21.15
C PHE A 133 1.74 -3.82 20.21
N VAL A 134 2.17 -5.08 20.22
CA VAL A 134 1.45 -6.17 19.53
C VAL A 134 0.02 -6.26 20.06
N GLU A 135 -0.18 -6.30 21.37
CA GLU A 135 -1.53 -6.40 21.95
C GLU A 135 -2.38 -5.15 21.68
N ILE A 136 -1.79 -3.95 21.74
CA ILE A 136 -2.49 -2.69 21.40
C ILE A 136 -2.96 -2.73 19.95
N GLN A 137 -2.05 -2.99 19.00
CA GLN A 137 -2.37 -2.99 17.56
C GLN A 137 -3.33 -4.13 17.19
N LYS A 138 -3.23 -5.30 17.84
CA LYS A 138 -4.17 -6.40 17.68
C LYS A 138 -5.61 -5.99 18.05
N ALA A 139 -5.77 -5.28 19.17
CA ALA A 139 -7.07 -4.74 19.55
C ALA A 139 -7.59 -3.71 18.55
N GLU A 140 -6.71 -2.83 18.05
CA GLU A 140 -7.04 -1.83 17.03
C GLU A 140 -7.43 -2.49 15.69
N PHE A 141 -6.75 -3.56 15.25
CA PHE A 141 -7.11 -4.32 14.04
C PHE A 141 -8.46 -5.04 14.21
N LYS A 142 -8.69 -5.69 15.33
CA LYS A 142 -10.02 -6.29 15.64
C LYS A 142 -11.11 -5.21 15.62
N ARG A 143 -10.82 -3.99 16.13
CA ARG A 143 -11.78 -2.88 16.12
C ARG A 143 -12.16 -2.41 14.69
N LEU A 144 -11.30 -2.60 13.70
CA LEU A 144 -11.62 -2.39 12.27
C LEU A 144 -12.57 -3.45 11.70
N GLY A 145 -12.86 -4.51 12.46
CA GLY A 145 -13.61 -5.68 12.00
C GLY A 145 -12.76 -6.71 11.25
N SER A 146 -11.43 -6.60 11.31
CA SER A 146 -10.53 -7.55 10.67
C SER A 146 -10.57 -8.91 11.35
N ILE A 147 -10.69 -9.98 10.54
CA ILE A 147 -10.64 -11.39 10.98
C ILE A 147 -9.30 -12.01 10.64
N GLY A 148 -8.87 -13.00 11.42
CA GLY A 148 -7.61 -13.71 11.24
C GLY A 148 -7.21 -14.50 12.50
N ARG A 149 -6.13 -15.27 12.41
CA ARG A 149 -5.55 -16.03 13.51
C ARG A 149 -4.81 -15.13 14.50
N TYR A 150 -5.54 -14.20 15.14
CA TYR A 150 -4.98 -13.22 16.07
C TYR A 150 -4.51 -13.81 17.40
N ASP A 151 -4.96 -15.01 17.77
CA ASP A 151 -4.58 -15.65 19.03
C ASP A 151 -3.21 -16.35 18.93
N SER A 152 -2.77 -16.69 17.73
CA SER A 152 -1.44 -17.21 17.44
C SER A 152 -0.85 -16.56 16.19
N PRO A 153 -0.55 -15.25 16.23
CA PRO A 153 0.07 -14.53 15.12
C PRO A 153 1.53 -14.94 14.97
N TYR A 154 2.16 -14.59 13.84
CA TYR A 154 3.59 -14.69 13.78
C TYR A 154 4.26 -13.42 14.29
N LEU A 155 5.31 -13.56 15.08
CA LEU A 155 6.10 -12.45 15.61
C LEU A 155 7.56 -12.70 15.26
N THR A 156 8.25 -11.72 14.67
CA THR A 156 9.67 -11.91 14.29
C THR A 156 10.57 -12.17 15.50
N MET A 157 10.10 -11.86 16.73
CA MET A 157 10.79 -12.15 17.99
C MET A 157 10.45 -13.51 18.62
N ASN A 158 9.62 -14.35 17.98
CA ASN A 158 9.37 -15.71 18.45
C ASN A 158 10.64 -16.55 18.26
N TYR A 159 10.96 -17.42 19.19
CA TYR A 159 12.21 -18.21 19.18
C TYR A 159 12.35 -19.06 17.93
N SER A 160 11.26 -19.69 17.49
CA SER A 160 11.26 -20.44 16.21
C SER A 160 11.52 -19.54 15.01
N TYR A 161 10.96 -18.30 15.01
CA TYR A 161 11.16 -17.34 13.93
C TYR A 161 12.61 -16.82 13.91
N GLU A 162 13.17 -16.48 15.09
CA GLU A 162 14.59 -16.10 15.22
C GLU A 162 15.52 -17.22 14.72
N ALA A 163 15.21 -18.48 15.03
CA ALA A 163 15.93 -19.65 14.55
C ALA A 163 15.84 -19.81 13.03
N ASP A 164 14.64 -19.68 12.46
CA ASP A 164 14.43 -19.79 11.02
C ASP A 164 15.12 -18.65 10.24
N THR A 165 15.18 -17.46 10.82
CA THR A 165 15.96 -16.34 10.27
C THR A 165 17.44 -16.72 10.14
N VAL A 166 18.02 -17.34 11.19
CA VAL A 166 19.40 -17.84 11.16
C VAL A 166 19.57 -18.99 10.17
N ARG A 167 18.61 -19.91 10.06
CA ARG A 167 18.63 -20.98 9.06
C ARG A 167 18.68 -20.42 7.63
N LYS A 168 17.91 -19.36 7.34
CA LYS A 168 17.96 -18.68 6.03
C LYS A 168 19.27 -17.95 5.80
N MET A 169 19.88 -17.36 6.82
CA MET A 169 21.24 -16.83 6.71
C MET A 169 22.25 -17.95 6.41
N ALA A 170 22.10 -19.13 7.02
CA ALA A 170 22.94 -20.28 6.75
C ALA A 170 22.89 -20.74 5.27
N ASP A 171 21.75 -20.65 4.59
CA ASP A 171 21.64 -20.93 3.16
C ASP A 171 22.56 -20.02 2.33
N PHE A 172 22.67 -18.71 2.68
CA PHE A 172 23.62 -17.79 2.03
C PHE A 172 25.08 -18.10 2.39
N ILE A 173 25.37 -18.62 3.58
CA ILE A 173 26.72 -19.11 3.94
C ILE A 173 27.07 -20.32 3.07
N LYS A 174 26.15 -21.29 2.97
CA LYS A 174 26.35 -22.53 2.21
C LYS A 174 26.68 -22.28 0.74
N ASN A 175 26.02 -21.32 0.12
CA ASN A 175 26.19 -21.00 -1.29
C ASN A 175 27.25 -19.90 -1.56
N GLY A 176 27.95 -19.42 -0.52
CA GLY A 176 28.98 -18.38 -0.61
C GLY A 176 28.45 -16.97 -0.84
N GLY A 177 27.12 -16.77 -0.70
CA GLY A 177 26.47 -15.48 -0.92
C GLY A 177 26.65 -14.48 0.21
N LEU A 178 26.92 -14.94 1.44
CA LEU A 178 27.25 -14.07 2.59
C LEU A 178 28.76 -13.87 2.69
N TYR A 179 29.20 -12.63 2.71
CA TYR A 179 30.62 -12.31 2.83
C TYR A 179 30.86 -11.01 3.61
N ARG A 180 32.08 -10.83 4.12
CA ARG A 180 32.50 -9.62 4.84
C ARG A 180 33.43 -8.77 3.99
N ALA A 181 33.18 -7.46 3.91
CA ALA A 181 34.03 -6.53 3.15
C ALA A 181 34.10 -5.15 3.82
N ASN A 182 35.15 -4.40 3.45
CA ASN A 182 35.29 -2.99 3.81
C ASN A 182 34.88 -2.14 2.61
N LYS A 183 33.62 -1.68 2.58
CA LYS A 183 33.03 -0.90 1.49
C LYS A 183 32.38 0.39 2.02
N PRO A 184 32.29 1.46 1.21
CA PRO A 184 31.46 2.61 1.55
C PRO A 184 30.00 2.17 1.72
N ILE A 185 29.38 2.64 2.78
CA ILE A 185 27.96 2.42 3.06
C ILE A 185 27.35 3.69 3.62
N TYR A 186 26.04 3.83 3.52
CA TYR A 186 25.32 4.88 4.26
C TYR A 186 25.48 4.65 5.75
N TRP A 187 26.00 5.66 6.45
CA TRP A 187 26.27 5.64 7.87
C TRP A 187 25.58 6.81 8.58
N CYS A 188 24.82 6.49 9.62
CA CYS A 188 24.25 7.50 10.50
C CYS A 188 25.14 7.74 11.70
N SER A 189 25.87 8.86 11.72
CA SER A 189 26.75 9.24 12.82
C SER A 189 26.02 9.48 14.15
N SER A 190 24.73 9.86 14.10
CA SER A 190 23.89 10.06 15.29
C SER A 190 23.38 8.75 15.87
N CYS A 191 22.98 7.82 15.01
CA CYS A 191 22.51 6.49 15.41
C CYS A 191 23.67 5.50 15.52
N LYS A 192 24.87 5.81 15.02
CA LYS A 192 26.09 4.97 15.03
C LYS A 192 25.88 3.60 14.39
N THR A 193 25.25 3.57 13.21
CA THR A 193 24.92 2.32 12.52
C THR A 193 24.89 2.50 11.00
N ALA A 194 25.18 1.41 10.30
CA ALA A 194 24.93 1.25 8.87
C ALA A 194 23.44 1.31 8.56
N LEU A 195 23.10 1.77 7.35
CA LEU A 195 21.75 1.82 6.82
C LEU A 195 21.70 1.13 5.45
N ALA A 196 20.64 0.35 5.21
CA ALA A 196 20.32 -0.09 3.87
C ALA A 196 19.67 1.05 3.07
N GLU A 197 19.60 0.90 1.74
CA GLU A 197 18.97 1.89 0.86
C GLU A 197 17.50 2.19 1.23
N ALA A 198 16.76 1.18 1.70
CA ALA A 198 15.37 1.34 2.16
C ALA A 198 15.23 2.21 3.43
N GLU A 199 16.32 2.46 4.14
CA GLU A 199 16.37 3.25 5.36
C GLU A 199 16.89 4.69 5.13
N VAL A 200 17.09 5.07 3.86
CA VAL A 200 17.56 6.40 3.44
C VAL A 200 16.38 7.21 2.90
N GLU A 201 16.20 8.39 3.43
CA GLU A 201 15.27 9.40 2.92
C GLU A 201 16.06 10.58 2.33
N TYR A 202 15.47 11.27 1.37
CA TYR A 202 16.11 12.44 0.77
C TYR A 202 15.37 13.70 1.19
N ALA A 203 16.14 14.74 1.55
CA ALA A 203 15.64 16.05 1.91
C ALA A 203 16.55 17.15 1.35
N GLU A 204 15.97 18.32 1.07
CA GLU A 204 16.72 19.48 0.62
C GLU A 204 17.71 19.93 1.70
N LYS A 205 18.95 20.16 1.27
CA LYS A 205 20.05 20.62 2.12
C LYS A 205 20.91 21.62 1.38
N THR A 206 21.20 22.72 2.05
CA THR A 206 22.21 23.67 1.57
C THR A 206 23.60 23.17 1.96
N SER A 207 24.46 22.96 0.98
CA SER A 207 25.85 22.52 1.17
C SER A 207 26.84 23.52 0.57
N PRO A 208 28.07 23.60 1.08
CA PRO A 208 29.14 24.32 0.39
C PRO A 208 29.48 23.64 -0.93
N SER A 209 29.75 24.41 -1.95
CA SER A 209 30.24 23.97 -3.27
C SER A 209 31.55 24.67 -3.52
N ILE A 210 32.64 23.90 -3.64
CA ILE A 210 33.98 24.47 -3.78
C ILE A 210 34.74 23.91 -4.97
N TYR A 211 35.59 24.78 -5.53
CA TYR A 211 36.56 24.44 -6.56
C TYR A 211 37.94 24.54 -5.99
N VAL A 212 38.73 23.47 -6.15
CA VAL A 212 40.04 23.33 -5.48
C VAL A 212 41.10 22.95 -6.50
N LYS A 213 42.22 23.63 -6.49
CA LYS A 213 43.36 23.36 -7.36
C LYS A 213 44.42 22.47 -6.67
N PHE A 214 44.79 21.39 -7.37
CA PHE A 214 45.82 20.44 -6.97
C PHE A 214 47.05 20.64 -7.89
N LYS A 215 48.19 21.01 -7.35
CA LYS A 215 49.38 21.25 -8.14
C LYS A 215 49.90 19.95 -8.74
N ILE A 216 50.12 19.91 -10.06
CA ILE A 216 50.72 18.75 -10.73
C ILE A 216 52.18 18.62 -10.32
N LYS A 217 52.54 17.41 -9.91
CA LYS A 217 53.93 17.06 -9.47
C LYS A 217 54.71 16.41 -10.59
N SER A 218 54.06 15.59 -11.42
CA SER A 218 54.72 14.86 -12.50
C SER A 218 55.15 15.81 -13.64
N ASP A 219 56.29 15.49 -14.25
CA ASP A 219 56.66 16.09 -15.54
C ASP A 219 55.55 15.74 -16.58
N LEU A 220 55.13 16.74 -17.32
CA LEU A 220 54.15 16.65 -18.42
C LEU A 220 54.75 16.75 -19.82
N SER A 221 56.07 16.85 -19.93
CA SER A 221 56.76 17.07 -21.22
C SER A 221 56.53 15.96 -22.26
N ASP A 222 56.23 14.74 -21.77
CA ASP A 222 55.82 13.59 -22.59
C ASP A 222 54.38 13.66 -23.09
N VAL A 223 53.57 14.51 -22.50
CA VAL A 223 52.13 14.64 -22.81
C VAL A 223 51.83 15.92 -23.57
N VAL A 224 52.43 17.03 -23.12
CA VAL A 224 52.12 18.38 -23.63
C VAL A 224 53.33 19.29 -23.52
N LYS A 225 53.50 20.21 -24.46
CA LYS A 225 54.50 21.30 -24.44
C LYS A 225 53.88 22.51 -23.75
N LEU A 226 54.38 22.85 -22.60
CA LEU A 226 53.96 24.02 -21.82
C LEU A 226 55.10 24.99 -21.62
N PRO A 227 54.87 26.27 -21.30
CA PRO A 227 55.89 27.22 -20.92
C PRO A 227 56.71 26.73 -19.75
N GLU A 228 58.03 27.02 -19.77
CA GLU A 228 58.91 26.69 -18.64
C GLU A 228 58.54 27.56 -17.44
N ASP A 229 58.72 27.02 -16.20
CA ASP A 229 58.47 27.67 -14.91
C ASP A 229 57.03 28.04 -14.55
N GLU A 230 56.01 27.57 -15.25
CA GLU A 230 54.62 27.81 -14.88
C GLU A 230 54.02 26.65 -14.02
N ASN A 231 53.23 27.04 -13.02
CA ASN A 231 52.55 26.04 -12.16
C ASN A 231 51.29 25.49 -12.81
N VAL A 232 51.22 24.17 -12.97
CA VAL A 232 50.08 23.47 -13.56
C VAL A 232 49.21 22.90 -12.42
N TYR A 233 47.92 23.06 -12.51
CA TYR A 233 46.96 22.60 -11.52
C TYR A 233 45.79 21.81 -12.15
N ALA A 234 45.46 20.67 -11.57
CA ALA A 234 44.20 19.99 -11.77
C ALA A 234 43.15 20.66 -10.88
N VAL A 235 42.08 21.19 -11.48
CA VAL A 235 41.02 21.86 -10.71
C VAL A 235 39.85 20.90 -10.56
N ILE A 236 39.52 20.54 -9.32
CA ILE A 236 38.38 19.65 -8.98
C ILE A 236 37.21 20.47 -8.41
N TRP A 237 36.04 19.85 -8.46
CA TRP A 237 34.84 20.39 -7.81
C TRP A 237 34.26 19.38 -6.81
N THR A 238 33.80 19.87 -5.65
CA THR A 238 33.13 19.03 -4.64
C THR A 238 32.12 19.81 -3.83
N THR A 239 31.05 19.13 -3.40
CA THR A 239 30.04 19.63 -2.45
C THR A 239 30.24 19.08 -1.03
N THR A 240 31.27 18.26 -0.84
CA THR A 240 31.60 17.63 0.43
C THR A 240 33.07 17.92 0.83
N PRO A 241 33.42 19.17 1.20
CA PRO A 241 34.80 19.55 1.53
C PRO A 241 35.45 18.65 2.58
N TRP A 242 34.68 18.14 3.53
CA TRP A 242 35.14 17.25 4.60
C TRP A 242 35.72 15.91 4.09
N THR A 243 35.48 15.52 2.81
CA THR A 243 36.10 14.29 2.25
C THR A 243 37.50 14.54 1.68
N LEU A 244 37.92 15.79 1.49
CA LEU A 244 39.26 16.11 0.99
C LEU A 244 40.41 15.49 1.81
N PRO A 245 40.38 15.44 3.16
CA PRO A 245 41.42 14.74 3.92
C PRO A 245 41.55 13.26 3.54
N ALA A 246 40.50 12.63 2.98
CA ALA A 246 40.55 11.25 2.53
C ALA A 246 40.88 11.10 1.02
N ASN A 247 41.18 12.18 0.30
CA ASN A 247 41.54 12.14 -1.12
C ASN A 247 42.74 11.27 -1.37
N LEU A 248 42.68 10.37 -2.37
CA LEU A 248 43.74 9.51 -2.83
C LEU A 248 44.04 9.66 -4.32
N ALA A 249 43.05 10.19 -5.10
CA ALA A 249 43.19 10.31 -6.53
C ALA A 249 42.33 11.46 -7.08
N ILE A 250 42.51 11.77 -8.36
CA ILE A 250 41.67 12.61 -9.17
C ILE A 250 41.23 11.79 -10.40
N SER A 251 39.93 11.58 -10.57
CA SER A 251 39.40 10.80 -11.68
C SER A 251 39.15 11.68 -12.91
N LEU A 252 39.55 11.20 -14.07
CA LEU A 252 39.29 11.76 -15.39
C LEU A 252 38.51 10.76 -16.26
N ASN A 253 37.76 11.24 -17.23
CA ASN A 253 37.12 10.32 -18.17
C ASN A 253 38.07 9.98 -19.32
N PRO A 254 38.28 8.69 -19.65
CA PRO A 254 39.16 8.28 -20.71
C PRO A 254 38.76 8.74 -22.12
N ASP A 255 37.50 9.07 -22.32
CA ASP A 255 36.93 9.43 -23.61
C ASP A 255 36.76 10.94 -23.77
N PHE A 256 37.16 11.75 -22.76
CA PHE A 256 37.10 13.21 -22.82
C PHE A 256 38.45 13.83 -23.13
N ASN A 257 38.38 15.04 -23.69
CA ASN A 257 39.55 15.91 -23.90
C ASN A 257 39.62 16.92 -22.73
N TYR A 258 40.83 17.21 -22.34
CA TYR A 258 41.16 18.17 -21.29
C TYR A 258 42.05 19.27 -21.89
N VAL A 259 41.70 20.51 -21.58
CA VAL A 259 42.44 21.69 -22.01
C VAL A 259 43.32 22.20 -20.88
N PHE A 260 44.51 22.62 -21.29
CA PHE A 260 45.48 23.33 -20.45
C PHE A 260 45.27 24.82 -20.69
N VAL A 261 44.75 25.54 -19.71
CA VAL A 261 44.37 26.93 -19.86
C VAL A 261 45.26 27.82 -18.99
N GLU A 262 46.04 28.68 -19.61
CA GLU A 262 46.77 29.75 -18.91
C GLU A 262 45.76 30.79 -18.43
N VAL A 263 45.81 31.10 -17.16
CA VAL A 263 45.00 32.14 -16.50
C VAL A 263 45.88 33.15 -15.81
N ASN A 264 45.50 34.42 -15.87
CA ASN A 264 46.23 35.52 -15.22
C ASN A 264 45.51 35.92 -13.92
N LYS A 265 46.07 35.51 -12.78
CA LYS A 265 45.54 35.85 -11.46
C LYS A 265 46.52 36.74 -10.68
N ASN A 266 46.14 37.98 -10.33
CA ASN A 266 46.97 38.91 -9.54
C ASN A 266 48.38 39.11 -10.10
N LYS A 267 48.60 39.11 -11.43
CA LYS A 267 49.88 39.19 -12.12
C LYS A 267 50.75 37.89 -12.07
N GLU A 268 50.24 36.84 -11.53
CA GLU A 268 50.86 35.50 -11.65
C GLU A 268 50.13 34.68 -12.69
N LYS A 269 50.87 33.91 -13.48
CA LYS A 269 50.31 33.01 -14.42
C LYS A 269 50.22 31.62 -13.84
N GLU A 270 49.03 31.01 -13.96
CA GLU A 270 48.77 29.63 -13.58
C GLU A 270 48.17 28.87 -14.77
N ILE A 271 48.41 27.58 -14.90
CA ILE A 271 47.80 26.73 -15.92
C ILE A 271 46.77 25.81 -15.21
N TYR A 272 45.52 25.85 -15.64
CA TYR A 272 44.46 24.99 -15.16
C TYR A 272 44.16 23.88 -16.15
N ILE A 273 43.99 22.67 -15.64
CA ILE A 273 43.49 21.51 -16.43
C ILE A 273 41.99 21.43 -16.14
N LEU A 274 41.20 21.55 -17.20
CA LEU A 274 39.74 21.48 -17.19
C LEU A 274 39.26 20.60 -18.37
N GLU A 275 38.06 20.02 -18.28
CA GLU A 275 37.44 19.36 -19.41
C GLU A 275 37.08 20.41 -20.49
N GLU A 276 37.32 20.07 -21.77
CA GLU A 276 37.24 20.98 -22.92
C GLU A 276 35.90 21.73 -22.97
N SER A 277 34.77 21.01 -22.91
CA SER A 277 33.45 21.61 -23.05
C SER A 277 32.98 22.43 -21.85
N LEU A 278 33.55 22.18 -20.67
CA LEU A 278 33.23 22.89 -19.40
C LEU A 278 34.17 24.08 -19.14
N ALA A 279 35.31 24.17 -19.82
CA ALA A 279 36.39 25.09 -19.49
C ALA A 279 35.95 26.55 -19.52
N GLU A 280 35.31 26.99 -20.59
CA GLU A 280 34.95 28.40 -20.80
C GLU A 280 33.91 28.87 -19.74
N GLU A 281 32.86 28.09 -19.52
CA GLU A 281 31.85 28.39 -18.52
C GLU A 281 32.43 28.41 -17.12
N THR A 282 33.29 27.44 -16.80
CA THR A 282 33.95 27.32 -15.51
C THR A 282 34.88 28.50 -15.24
N LEU A 283 35.66 28.94 -16.24
CA LEU A 283 36.56 30.08 -16.08
C LEU A 283 35.81 31.39 -15.91
N LYS A 284 34.71 31.60 -16.67
CA LYS A 284 33.81 32.75 -16.46
C LYS A 284 33.21 32.75 -15.04
N LYS A 285 32.84 31.57 -14.56
CA LYS A 285 32.37 31.38 -13.18
C LYS A 285 33.41 31.71 -12.13
N PHE A 286 34.70 31.43 -12.41
CA PHE A 286 35.81 31.84 -11.56
C PHE A 286 36.10 33.36 -11.59
N GLY A 287 35.41 34.09 -12.47
CA GLY A 287 35.53 35.55 -12.60
C GLY A 287 36.55 36.02 -13.65
N PHE A 288 37.09 35.07 -14.46
CA PHE A 288 37.97 35.48 -15.56
C PHE A 288 37.19 35.98 -16.77
N LYS A 289 37.69 37.05 -17.43
CA LYS A 289 37.14 37.55 -18.70
C LYS A 289 37.80 36.83 -19.85
N ASP A 290 37.19 36.86 -21.05
CA ASP A 290 37.66 36.18 -22.23
C ASP A 290 39.11 36.53 -22.64
N ASN A 291 39.63 37.69 -22.26
CA ASN A 291 41.01 38.14 -22.51
C ASN A 291 41.98 37.78 -21.34
N GLU A 292 41.52 37.18 -20.26
CA GLU A 292 42.32 36.87 -19.08
C GLU A 292 42.70 35.39 -18.99
N PHE A 293 42.27 34.58 -20.02
CA PHE A 293 42.69 33.19 -20.13
C PHE A 293 42.98 32.80 -21.59
N LYS A 294 43.83 31.81 -21.75
CA LYS A 294 44.22 31.30 -23.10
C LYS A 294 44.40 29.79 -23.03
N ILE A 295 43.76 29.05 -23.94
CA ILE A 295 43.99 27.62 -24.11
C ILE A 295 45.38 27.44 -24.77
N LEU A 296 46.25 26.72 -24.10
CA LEU A 296 47.59 26.42 -24.57
C LEU A 296 47.69 25.09 -25.34
N ALA A 297 46.93 24.10 -24.87
CA ALA A 297 46.93 22.76 -25.44
C ALA A 297 45.65 22.00 -25.06
N GLU A 298 45.37 20.94 -25.82
CA GLU A 298 44.31 19.98 -25.62
C GLU A 298 44.92 18.58 -25.59
N VAL A 299 44.49 17.76 -24.64
CA VAL A 299 45.03 16.42 -24.41
C VAL A 299 43.89 15.45 -24.07
N ASN A 300 43.87 14.27 -24.65
CA ASN A 300 42.91 13.24 -24.24
C ASN A 300 43.22 12.70 -22.83
N GLY A 301 42.21 12.47 -22.06
CA GLY A 301 42.31 12.05 -20.63
C GLY A 301 43.21 10.83 -20.40
N LYS A 302 43.28 9.86 -21.33
CA LYS A 302 44.14 8.67 -21.26
C LYS A 302 45.62 9.02 -21.13
N LYS A 303 46.05 10.14 -21.68
CA LYS A 303 47.46 10.57 -21.61
C LYS A 303 47.85 11.16 -20.26
N LEU A 304 46.87 11.52 -19.45
CA LEU A 304 47.07 12.04 -18.10
C LEU A 304 47.03 10.93 -17.03
N GLU A 305 46.74 9.69 -17.40
CA GLU A 305 46.70 8.56 -16.50
C GLU A 305 48.04 8.37 -15.78
N SER A 306 47.98 8.03 -14.47
CA SER A 306 49.12 7.80 -13.61
C SER A 306 50.00 9.02 -13.32
N LYS A 307 49.71 10.21 -13.84
CA LYS A 307 50.37 11.44 -13.40
C LYS A 307 50.03 11.75 -11.94
N LEU A 308 50.92 12.43 -11.25
CA LEU A 308 50.78 12.74 -9.81
C LEU A 308 50.48 14.23 -9.64
N ALA A 309 49.55 14.54 -8.74
CA ALA A 309 49.26 15.85 -8.18
C ALA A 309 49.61 15.86 -6.67
N ILE A 310 49.94 17.01 -6.13
CA ILE A 310 50.20 17.20 -4.71
C ILE A 310 48.87 17.52 -4.01
N HIS A 311 48.53 16.77 -2.95
CA HIS A 311 47.38 17.11 -2.11
C HIS A 311 47.56 18.52 -1.51
N PRO A 312 46.55 19.39 -1.50
CA PRO A 312 46.70 20.82 -1.13
C PRO A 312 47.29 21.05 0.27
N PHE A 313 46.88 20.26 1.28
CA PHE A 313 47.22 20.50 2.68
C PHE A 313 47.73 19.25 3.44
N ILE A 314 47.72 18.07 2.82
CA ILE A 314 48.25 16.84 3.43
C ILE A 314 49.50 16.43 2.65
N ASN A 315 50.53 15.98 3.35
CA ASN A 315 51.76 15.47 2.70
C ASN A 315 51.54 14.08 2.05
N ARG A 316 50.78 14.10 0.94
CA ARG A 316 50.43 12.92 0.17
C ARG A 316 50.23 13.29 -1.31
N ASP A 317 50.61 12.38 -2.20
CA ASP A 317 50.33 12.52 -3.63
C ASP A 317 48.90 12.03 -3.95
N SER A 318 48.27 12.69 -4.92
CA SER A 318 46.97 12.34 -5.50
C SER A 318 47.21 11.89 -6.94
N ILE A 319 46.99 10.61 -7.23
CA ILE A 319 47.22 10.07 -8.58
C ILE A 319 46.05 10.39 -9.50
N LEU A 320 46.31 10.75 -10.79
CA LEU A 320 45.29 10.91 -11.81
C LEU A 320 44.96 9.52 -12.34
N ILE A 321 43.65 9.16 -12.29
CA ILE A 321 43.12 7.86 -12.68
C ILE A 321 41.96 8.01 -13.68
N LEU A 322 41.64 6.93 -14.40
CA LEU A 322 40.55 6.93 -15.37
C LEU A 322 39.27 6.32 -14.81
N GLY A 323 38.16 7.06 -14.88
CA GLY A 323 36.86 6.65 -14.41
C GLY A 323 35.73 7.05 -15.36
N GLN A 324 34.91 6.09 -15.79
CA GLN A 324 33.75 6.34 -16.67
C GLN A 324 32.62 7.11 -15.98
N HIS A 325 32.63 7.22 -14.65
CA HIS A 325 31.66 7.96 -13.84
C HIS A 325 31.80 9.49 -13.96
N VAL A 326 32.93 9.97 -14.44
CA VAL A 326 33.15 11.42 -14.68
C VAL A 326 32.29 11.89 -15.84
N LYS A 327 31.45 12.90 -15.62
CA LYS A 327 30.46 13.43 -16.57
C LYS A 327 30.83 14.83 -17.08
N LYS A 328 30.13 15.28 -18.16
CA LYS A 328 30.29 16.61 -18.78
C LYS A 328 29.20 17.63 -18.40
N ASP A 329 28.36 17.29 -17.42
CA ASP A 329 27.19 18.09 -17.08
C ASP A 329 27.41 19.01 -15.87
N THR A 330 28.45 18.77 -15.08
CA THR A 330 28.72 19.57 -13.88
C THR A 330 30.23 19.60 -13.53
N GLY A 331 30.63 20.66 -12.83
CA GLY A 331 31.95 20.76 -12.24
C GLY A 331 33.03 21.16 -13.25
N THR A 332 34.17 20.48 -13.23
CA THR A 332 35.36 20.77 -14.03
C THR A 332 35.74 19.63 -14.99
N GLY A 333 35.02 18.52 -14.95
CA GLY A 333 35.40 17.26 -15.61
C GLY A 333 36.54 16.50 -14.94
N LEU A 334 37.00 16.97 -13.77
CA LEU A 334 37.94 16.28 -12.89
C LEU A 334 37.26 16.06 -11.53
N VAL A 335 37.24 14.81 -11.06
CA VAL A 335 36.52 14.43 -9.83
C VAL A 335 37.52 14.07 -8.74
N HIS A 336 37.46 14.76 -7.60
CA HIS A 336 38.10 14.35 -6.38
C HIS A 336 37.66 12.95 -5.99
N THR A 337 38.61 12.04 -5.76
CA THR A 337 38.33 10.62 -5.50
C THR A 337 38.80 10.22 -4.11
N ALA A 338 37.85 9.84 -3.26
CA ALA A 338 38.07 9.31 -1.92
C ALA A 338 37.36 7.94 -1.78
N PRO A 339 38.05 6.83 -2.09
CA PRO A 339 37.48 5.47 -2.13
C PRO A 339 36.79 5.01 -0.84
N GLY A 340 37.04 5.67 0.28
CA GLY A 340 36.37 5.42 1.56
C GLY A 340 35.04 6.15 1.74
N HIS A 341 34.66 7.07 0.84
CA HIS A 341 33.52 7.98 1.01
C HIS A 341 32.61 8.10 -0.22
N GLY A 342 32.77 7.26 -1.24
CA GLY A 342 31.93 7.22 -2.42
C GLY A 342 31.93 5.83 -3.07
N ASP A 343 30.77 5.37 -3.55
CA ASP A 343 30.65 4.05 -4.20
C ASP A 343 31.38 4.02 -5.55
N GLU A 344 31.26 5.08 -6.37
CA GLU A 344 31.96 5.22 -7.64
C GLU A 344 33.47 5.36 -7.43
N ASP A 345 33.86 6.14 -6.41
CA ASP A 345 35.27 6.29 -6.01
C ASP A 345 35.87 4.96 -5.54
N TYR A 346 35.10 4.18 -4.79
CA TYR A 346 35.51 2.85 -4.36
C TYR A 346 35.69 1.90 -5.55
N ALA A 347 34.72 1.88 -6.47
CA ALA A 347 34.76 0.99 -7.63
C ALA A 347 35.95 1.31 -8.55
N VAL A 348 36.25 2.59 -8.80
CA VAL A 348 37.42 2.98 -9.58
C VAL A 348 38.72 2.76 -8.77
N GLY A 349 38.69 3.03 -7.47
CA GLY A 349 39.83 2.83 -6.56
C GLY A 349 40.29 1.38 -6.55
N LEU A 350 39.39 0.40 -6.58
CA LEU A 350 39.74 -1.03 -6.66
C LEU A 350 40.58 -1.36 -7.91
N LYS A 351 40.29 -0.74 -9.06
CA LYS A 351 41.05 -0.98 -10.31
C LYS A 351 42.49 -0.47 -10.22
N TYR A 352 42.74 0.53 -9.39
CA TYR A 352 44.06 1.12 -9.16
C TYR A 352 44.69 0.71 -7.83
N ASN A 353 44.15 -0.33 -7.15
CA ASN A 353 44.60 -0.83 -5.84
C ASN A 353 44.64 0.27 -4.75
N LEU A 354 43.78 1.26 -4.81
CA LEU A 354 43.68 2.29 -3.78
C LEU A 354 42.94 1.75 -2.56
N PRO A 355 43.37 2.03 -1.32
CA PRO A 355 42.68 1.58 -0.13
C PRO A 355 41.35 2.34 0.08
N ALA A 356 40.34 1.67 0.63
CA ALA A 356 39.11 2.31 1.07
C ALA A 356 39.34 3.11 2.38
N TYR A 357 40.16 4.17 2.28
CA TYR A 357 40.54 5.00 3.40
C TYR A 357 39.46 5.92 3.87
N ALA A 358 38.95 5.72 5.09
CA ALA A 358 37.91 6.53 5.73
C ALA A 358 38.33 6.93 7.14
N PRO A 359 39.03 8.06 7.32
CA PRO A 359 39.59 8.46 8.60
C PRO A 359 38.56 9.09 9.54
N VAL A 360 37.41 8.46 9.70
CA VAL A 360 36.27 8.94 10.48
C VAL A 360 35.74 7.81 11.35
N ASN A 361 35.49 8.09 12.64
CA ASN A 361 34.94 7.12 13.58
C ASN A 361 33.42 6.96 13.47
N ASN A 362 32.83 6.14 14.35
CA ASN A 362 31.41 5.84 14.34
C ASN A 362 30.52 7.05 14.65
N GLU A 363 31.02 8.05 15.33
CA GLU A 363 30.35 9.30 15.65
C GLU A 363 30.44 10.35 14.53
N GLY A 364 31.13 10.05 13.42
CA GLY A 364 31.39 11.00 12.34
C GLY A 364 32.43 12.04 12.73
N ILE A 365 33.41 11.65 13.54
CA ILE A 365 34.50 12.50 14.02
C ILE A 365 35.79 12.00 13.36
N PHE A 366 36.62 12.93 12.89
CA PHE A 366 37.93 12.59 12.35
C PHE A 366 38.83 11.95 13.40
N LEU A 367 39.59 10.93 12.97
CA LEU A 367 40.55 10.23 13.80
C LEU A 367 41.72 11.16 14.21
N ASN A 368 42.43 10.77 15.25
CA ASN A 368 43.48 11.61 15.83
C ASN A 368 44.74 11.78 14.93
N ASP A 369 44.86 10.98 13.90
CA ASP A 369 45.95 10.99 12.90
C ASP A 369 45.61 11.86 11.67
N VAL A 370 44.47 12.52 11.64
CA VAL A 370 44.10 13.41 10.54
C VAL A 370 44.65 14.82 10.79
N ASP A 371 45.62 15.23 10.01
CA ASP A 371 46.20 16.56 10.09
C ASP A 371 45.15 17.66 10.01
N PHE A 372 45.27 18.71 10.87
CA PHE A 372 44.42 19.89 10.99
C PHE A 372 42.99 19.65 11.48
N PHE A 373 42.37 18.46 11.33
CA PHE A 373 40.95 18.24 11.57
C PHE A 373 40.69 17.17 12.64
N ALA A 374 41.67 16.59 13.26
CA ALA A 374 41.56 15.58 14.33
C ALA A 374 40.54 16.00 15.41
N GLY A 375 39.59 15.12 15.73
CA GLY A 375 38.55 15.34 16.74
C GLY A 375 37.38 16.21 16.30
N MET A 376 37.37 16.76 15.08
CA MET A 376 36.24 17.54 14.54
C MET A 376 35.18 16.64 13.95
N ARG A 377 33.91 17.05 14.04
CA ARG A 377 32.80 16.40 13.31
C ARG A 377 32.86 16.76 11.83
N VAL A 378 32.61 15.81 10.96
CA VAL A 378 32.73 15.94 9.50
C VAL A 378 31.95 17.13 8.92
N PHE A 379 30.73 17.34 9.33
CA PHE A 379 29.93 18.48 8.80
C PHE A 379 30.41 19.83 9.35
N ASP A 380 30.88 19.88 10.58
CA ASP A 380 31.42 21.09 11.21
C ASP A 380 32.78 21.46 10.62
N SER A 381 33.56 20.47 10.18
CA SER A 381 34.87 20.67 9.58
C SER A 381 34.86 21.32 8.19
N ASN A 382 33.70 21.35 7.49
CA ASN A 382 33.61 21.97 6.16
C ASN A 382 34.13 23.42 6.16
N ILE A 383 33.80 24.20 7.18
CA ILE A 383 34.24 25.59 7.30
C ILE A 383 35.77 25.64 7.46
N HIS A 384 36.32 24.78 8.30
CA HIS A 384 37.77 24.77 8.58
C HIS A 384 38.59 24.25 7.37
N VAL A 385 38.05 23.30 6.61
CA VAL A 385 38.65 22.84 5.34
C VAL A 385 38.69 23.98 4.34
N ILE A 386 37.61 24.74 4.20
CA ILE A 386 37.52 25.90 3.31
C ILE A 386 38.49 27.01 3.74
N GLU A 387 38.55 27.31 5.03
CA GLU A 387 39.49 28.29 5.59
C GLU A 387 40.97 27.88 5.33
N LYS A 388 41.27 26.59 5.51
CA LYS A 388 42.61 26.07 5.21
C LYS A 388 42.96 26.19 3.73
N LEU A 389 42.02 25.85 2.82
CA LEU A 389 42.23 26.02 1.38
C LEU A 389 42.43 27.47 0.96
N LYS A 390 41.76 28.43 1.64
CA LYS A 390 41.98 29.88 1.47
C LYS A 390 43.38 30.30 1.92
N GLU A 391 43.78 29.87 3.12
CA GLU A 391 45.10 30.16 3.69
C GLU A 391 46.26 29.79 2.76
N ILE A 392 46.16 28.60 2.14
CA ILE A 392 47.22 28.10 1.26
C ILE A 392 47.03 28.50 -0.23
N GLY A 393 46.00 29.27 -0.54
CA GLY A 393 45.73 29.69 -1.91
C GLY A 393 45.24 28.60 -2.86
N ALA A 394 44.77 27.47 -2.36
CA ALA A 394 44.27 26.35 -3.16
C ALA A 394 42.78 26.43 -3.47
N LEU A 395 42.00 27.28 -2.79
CA LEU A 395 40.61 27.53 -3.10
C LEU A 395 40.48 28.48 -4.32
N VAL A 396 39.78 28.02 -5.34
CA VAL A 396 39.50 28.82 -6.55
C VAL A 396 38.20 29.60 -6.41
N LEU A 397 37.10 28.90 -6.04
CA LEU A 397 35.80 29.49 -5.84
C LEU A 397 35.04 28.76 -4.73
N GLU A 398 34.22 29.49 -3.97
CA GLU A 398 33.28 28.98 -2.96
C GLU A 398 31.87 29.52 -3.26
N GLU A 399 30.92 28.62 -3.29
CA GLU A 399 29.48 28.91 -3.46
C GLU A 399 28.65 28.08 -2.46
N LYS A 400 27.33 28.28 -2.46
CA LYS A 400 26.37 27.41 -1.77
C LYS A 400 25.40 26.85 -2.79
N ILE A 401 25.10 25.55 -2.67
CA ILE A 401 24.08 24.91 -3.48
C ILE A 401 23.01 24.28 -2.60
N GLU A 402 21.79 24.28 -3.08
CA GLU A 402 20.69 23.55 -2.50
C GLU A 402 20.46 22.29 -3.33
N HIS A 403 20.48 21.15 -2.69
CA HIS A 403 20.35 19.87 -3.37
C HIS A 403 19.72 18.81 -2.47
N SER A 404 19.15 17.77 -3.11
CA SER A 404 18.63 16.61 -2.42
C SER A 404 19.77 15.81 -1.77
N TYR A 405 19.72 15.61 -0.45
CA TYR A 405 20.77 14.97 0.34
C TYR A 405 20.22 13.78 1.14
N PRO A 406 20.97 12.66 1.27
CA PRO A 406 20.53 11.49 2.03
C PRO A 406 20.46 11.77 3.53
N HIS A 407 19.33 11.39 4.14
CA HIS A 407 19.05 11.53 5.57
C HIS A 407 18.64 10.19 6.17
N CYS A 408 18.92 10.01 7.45
CA CYS A 408 18.48 8.85 8.20
C CYS A 408 16.94 8.85 8.35
N TRP A 409 16.26 7.81 7.91
CA TRP A 409 14.81 7.67 8.00
C TRP A 409 14.27 7.84 9.43
N ARG A 410 15.08 7.51 10.44
CA ARG A 410 14.69 7.54 11.85
C ARG A 410 14.96 8.87 12.55
N CYS A 411 16.22 9.32 12.55
CA CYS A 411 16.61 10.55 13.28
C CYS A 411 16.56 11.81 12.41
N LYS A 412 16.28 11.66 11.10
CA LYS A 412 16.17 12.74 10.10
C LYS A 412 17.44 13.59 9.96
N LYS A 413 18.58 13.09 10.42
CA LYS A 413 19.87 13.77 10.28
C LYS A 413 20.58 13.33 9.01
N PRO A 414 21.42 14.21 8.41
CA PRO A 414 22.16 13.90 7.20
C PRO A 414 23.12 12.72 7.42
N LEU A 415 23.24 11.88 6.41
CA LEU A 415 24.09 10.70 6.38
C LEU A 415 25.47 11.03 5.81
N ILE A 416 26.44 10.16 6.07
CA ILE A 416 27.72 10.14 5.38
C ILE A 416 27.88 8.79 4.68
N LEU A 417 28.65 8.77 3.59
CA LEU A 417 29.20 7.53 3.07
C LEU A 417 30.54 7.27 3.80
N ARG A 418 30.70 6.05 4.32
CA ARG A 418 31.88 5.67 5.09
C ARG A 418 32.23 4.21 4.89
N SER A 419 33.46 3.93 4.50
CA SER A 419 33.94 2.56 4.48
C SER A 419 34.10 2.01 5.88
N THR A 420 33.51 0.85 6.10
CA THR A 420 33.61 0.09 7.33
C THR A 420 33.41 -1.40 7.04
N LYS A 421 33.97 -2.25 7.88
CA LYS A 421 33.82 -3.71 7.72
C LYS A 421 32.39 -4.11 8.04
N GLN A 422 31.67 -4.61 7.05
CA GLN A 422 30.25 -5.01 7.16
C GLN A 422 30.01 -6.37 6.51
N TRP A 423 28.89 -7.00 6.83
CA TRP A 423 28.41 -8.22 6.19
C TRP A 423 27.48 -7.87 5.03
N PHE A 424 27.70 -8.57 3.91
CA PHE A 424 26.94 -8.34 2.68
C PHE A 424 26.40 -9.65 2.11
N ILE A 425 25.20 -9.57 1.54
CA ILE A 425 24.69 -10.58 0.61
C ILE A 425 25.02 -10.11 -0.81
N SER A 426 25.75 -10.96 -1.54
CA SER A 426 26.15 -10.69 -2.92
C SER A 426 24.96 -10.77 -3.87
N MET A 427 24.78 -9.75 -4.72
CA MET A 427 23.77 -9.74 -5.79
C MET A 427 24.25 -10.51 -7.04
N SER A 428 25.54 -10.79 -7.17
CA SER A 428 26.12 -11.44 -8.36
C SER A 428 26.37 -12.95 -8.17
N ILE A 429 26.58 -13.42 -6.94
CA ILE A 429 26.79 -14.84 -6.67
C ILE A 429 25.51 -15.61 -6.98
N ASN A 430 25.65 -16.74 -7.66
CA ASN A 430 24.56 -17.59 -8.14
C ASN A 430 23.52 -16.84 -9.01
N ASN A 431 23.92 -15.75 -9.67
CA ASN A 431 23.09 -14.91 -10.52
C ASN A 431 21.82 -14.41 -9.79
N LEU A 432 21.96 -14.03 -8.50
CA LEU A 432 20.81 -13.64 -7.69
C LEU A 432 19.99 -12.51 -8.34
N ARG A 433 20.68 -11.47 -8.84
CA ARG A 433 20.05 -10.33 -9.54
C ARG A 433 19.26 -10.78 -10.77
N GLU A 434 19.91 -11.54 -11.65
CA GLU A 434 19.36 -12.03 -12.92
C GLU A 434 18.16 -12.94 -12.68
N ASN A 435 18.28 -13.85 -11.72
CA ASN A 435 17.21 -14.77 -11.34
C ASN A 435 16.02 -14.03 -10.72
N ALA A 436 16.26 -13.01 -9.88
CA ALA A 436 15.21 -12.18 -9.32
C ALA A 436 14.50 -11.38 -10.41
N LEU A 437 15.24 -10.74 -11.34
CA LEU A 437 14.69 -10.02 -12.50
C LEU A 437 13.84 -10.93 -13.40
N LYS A 438 14.31 -12.13 -13.67
CA LYS A 438 13.56 -13.12 -14.44
C LYS A 438 12.27 -13.49 -13.71
N THR A 439 12.36 -13.77 -12.42
CA THR A 439 11.20 -14.17 -11.60
C THR A 439 10.10 -13.11 -11.61
N VAL A 440 10.44 -11.84 -11.38
CA VAL A 440 9.42 -10.76 -11.34
C VAL A 440 8.75 -10.52 -12.69
N LYS A 441 9.44 -10.81 -13.79
CA LYS A 441 8.93 -10.66 -15.16
C LYS A 441 8.05 -11.83 -15.61
N GLU A 442 8.45 -13.06 -15.27
CA GLU A 442 7.83 -14.28 -15.81
C GLU A 442 6.83 -14.94 -14.85
N ASN A 443 7.02 -14.83 -13.53
CA ASN A 443 6.29 -15.63 -12.55
C ASN A 443 5.36 -14.81 -11.65
N VAL A 444 5.39 -13.48 -11.72
CA VAL A 444 4.62 -12.62 -10.81
C VAL A 444 3.65 -11.72 -11.57
N LYS A 445 2.38 -11.73 -11.16
CA LYS A 445 1.36 -10.79 -11.64
C LYS A 445 1.38 -9.52 -10.80
N TRP A 446 1.66 -8.38 -11.40
CA TRP A 446 1.68 -7.07 -10.75
C TRP A 446 0.37 -6.33 -10.93
N ILE A 447 -0.20 -5.81 -9.83
CA ILE A 447 -1.44 -5.05 -9.78
C ILE A 447 -1.20 -3.79 -8.93
N PRO A 448 -1.14 -2.60 -9.53
CA PRO A 448 -1.14 -2.27 -10.97
C PRO A 448 0.12 -2.75 -11.71
N LYS A 449 0.07 -2.75 -13.04
CA LYS A 449 1.17 -3.24 -13.89
C LYS A 449 2.48 -2.47 -13.72
N TRP A 450 2.44 -1.17 -13.39
CA TRP A 450 3.65 -0.35 -13.15
C TRP A 450 4.54 -0.88 -12.01
N GLY A 451 3.99 -1.72 -11.13
CA GLY A 451 4.76 -2.39 -10.08
C GLY A 451 5.93 -3.20 -10.63
N LEU A 452 5.79 -3.81 -11.81
CA LEU A 452 6.87 -4.53 -12.49
C LEU A 452 8.03 -3.62 -12.85
N ASP A 453 7.76 -2.47 -13.47
CA ASP A 453 8.81 -1.54 -13.89
C ASP A 453 9.55 -0.99 -12.67
N ARG A 454 8.79 -0.69 -11.61
CA ARG A 454 9.34 -0.17 -10.37
C ARG A 454 10.28 -1.16 -9.67
N ILE A 455 9.88 -2.42 -9.49
CA ILE A 455 10.71 -3.44 -8.84
C ILE A 455 11.91 -3.81 -9.72
N SER A 456 11.72 -3.89 -11.05
CA SER A 456 12.79 -4.19 -11.99
C SER A 456 13.88 -3.12 -11.96
N GLY A 457 13.52 -1.84 -12.07
CA GLY A 457 14.48 -0.74 -12.00
C GLY A 457 15.25 -0.70 -10.68
N MET A 458 14.61 -1.06 -9.56
CA MET A 458 15.30 -1.18 -8.26
C MET A 458 16.27 -2.36 -8.22
N LEU A 459 15.91 -3.51 -8.79
CA LEU A 459 16.77 -4.71 -8.84
C LEU A 459 17.99 -4.49 -9.75
N GLU A 460 17.82 -3.83 -10.88
CA GLU A 460 18.88 -3.60 -11.87
C GLU A 460 20.07 -2.85 -11.29
N VAL A 461 19.82 -1.84 -10.47
CA VAL A 461 20.87 -0.96 -9.90
C VAL A 461 21.22 -1.29 -8.45
N ARG A 462 20.56 -2.29 -7.84
CA ARG A 462 20.77 -2.59 -6.42
C ARG A 462 22.22 -3.03 -6.16
N PRO A 463 22.96 -2.38 -5.23
CA PRO A 463 24.25 -2.87 -4.78
C PRO A 463 24.11 -4.15 -3.93
N ASP A 464 25.22 -4.77 -3.57
CA ASP A 464 25.20 -5.85 -2.60
C ASP A 464 24.51 -5.41 -1.31
N TRP A 465 23.69 -6.28 -0.74
CA TRP A 465 22.85 -5.95 0.40
C TRP A 465 23.66 -5.96 1.70
N CYS A 466 23.96 -4.80 2.28
CA CYS A 466 24.55 -4.69 3.62
C CYS A 466 23.54 -5.16 4.67
N VAL A 467 23.80 -6.33 5.28
CA VAL A 467 22.88 -6.96 6.25
C VAL A 467 23.28 -6.78 7.71
N SER A 468 24.42 -6.18 8.00
CA SER A 468 24.85 -5.95 9.39
C SER A 468 24.39 -4.59 9.95
N ARG A 469 23.96 -4.59 11.21
CA ARG A 469 23.55 -3.40 11.96
C ARG A 469 24.20 -3.39 13.33
N GLN A 470 24.79 -2.26 13.71
CA GLN A 470 25.44 -2.02 15.02
C GLN A 470 24.36 -1.69 16.05
N ARG A 471 23.56 -2.71 16.40
CA ARG A 471 22.40 -2.57 17.29
C ARG A 471 22.33 -3.74 18.27
N SER A 472 21.53 -3.55 19.34
CA SER A 472 21.37 -4.58 20.36
C SER A 472 20.10 -5.42 20.14
N TRP A 473 19.04 -4.88 19.49
CA TRP A 473 17.76 -5.52 19.39
C TRP A 473 17.45 -6.02 17.98
N GLY A 474 17.65 -7.31 17.76
CA GLY A 474 17.45 -8.05 16.52
C GLY A 474 18.07 -9.41 16.57
N VAL A 475 18.01 -10.15 15.46
CA VAL A 475 18.65 -11.47 15.32
C VAL A 475 20.15 -11.26 15.08
N PRO A 476 21.03 -11.84 15.90
CA PRO A 476 22.48 -11.66 15.72
C PRO A 476 22.99 -12.38 14.48
N ILE A 477 24.05 -11.82 13.88
CA ILE A 477 24.85 -12.50 12.84
C ILE A 477 25.72 -13.55 13.55
N THR A 478 25.49 -14.83 13.27
CA THR A 478 26.12 -15.94 13.95
C THR A 478 27.51 -16.26 13.38
N ALA A 479 28.39 -15.26 13.40
CA ALA A 479 29.78 -15.34 12.97
C ALA A 479 30.73 -15.22 14.14
N PHE A 480 31.98 -15.73 13.96
CA PHE A 480 33.05 -15.62 14.94
C PHE A 480 34.28 -15.00 14.30
N TYR A 481 35.15 -14.46 15.13
CA TYR A 481 36.45 -13.93 14.72
C TYR A 481 37.56 -14.61 15.49
N CYS A 482 38.60 -15.02 14.79
CA CYS A 482 39.84 -15.47 15.42
C CYS A 482 40.46 -14.33 16.23
N LYS A 483 40.65 -14.52 17.53
CA LYS A 483 41.26 -13.49 18.41
C LYS A 483 42.68 -13.14 17.99
N SER A 484 43.41 -14.09 17.38
CA SER A 484 44.80 -13.90 17.02
C SER A 484 45.00 -13.14 15.70
N CYS A 485 44.14 -13.32 14.69
CA CYS A 485 44.36 -12.72 13.37
C CYS A 485 43.14 -11.98 12.79
N GLY A 486 42.00 -11.99 13.51
CA GLY A 486 40.77 -11.32 13.08
C GLY A 486 40.08 -11.99 11.89
N GLU A 487 40.48 -13.17 11.47
CA GLU A 487 39.86 -13.90 10.35
C GLU A 487 38.45 -14.34 10.73
N PRO A 488 37.41 -14.06 9.91
CA PRO A 488 36.05 -14.50 10.21
C PRO A 488 35.92 -16.02 10.03
N LEU A 489 35.19 -16.63 10.96
CA LEU A 489 34.70 -17.99 10.88
C LEU A 489 33.19 -17.96 10.67
N ILE A 490 32.74 -18.35 9.48
CA ILE A 490 31.34 -18.64 9.14
C ILE A 490 31.29 -20.06 8.58
N ASP A 491 30.38 -20.86 9.08
CA ASP A 491 30.25 -22.26 8.70
C ASP A 491 28.77 -22.65 8.76
N TYR A 492 28.27 -23.33 7.73
CA TYR A 492 26.89 -23.75 7.62
C TYR A 492 26.42 -24.61 8.79
N ASP A 493 27.20 -25.65 9.13
CA ASP A 493 26.84 -26.63 10.16
C ASP A 493 26.82 -25.99 11.55
N ILE A 494 27.78 -25.09 11.82
CA ILE A 494 27.82 -24.30 13.07
C ILE A 494 26.59 -23.41 13.16
N THR A 495 26.28 -22.69 12.10
CA THR A 495 25.14 -21.77 12.05
C THR A 495 23.83 -22.52 12.27
N MET A 496 23.65 -23.68 11.65
CA MET A 496 22.47 -24.53 11.87
C MET A 496 22.34 -25.00 13.32
N LYS A 497 23.45 -25.36 13.99
CA LYS A 497 23.44 -25.73 15.41
C LYS A 497 23.07 -24.55 16.32
N ILE A 498 23.52 -23.33 15.98
CA ILE A 498 23.16 -22.11 16.71
C ILE A 498 21.65 -21.84 16.54
N ALA A 499 21.12 -22.03 15.33
CA ALA A 499 19.68 -21.92 15.08
C ALA A 499 18.86 -22.88 15.97
N ASP A 500 19.32 -24.14 16.14
CA ASP A 500 18.67 -25.11 17.05
C ASP A 500 18.72 -24.66 18.53
N GLU A 501 19.76 -23.93 18.95
CA GLU A 501 19.81 -23.31 20.28
C GLU A 501 18.86 -22.10 20.39
N PHE A 502 18.75 -21.30 19.33
CA PHE A 502 17.80 -20.17 19.31
C PHE A 502 16.35 -20.64 19.36
N GLU A 503 16.02 -21.76 18.72
CA GLU A 503 14.68 -22.34 18.77
C GLU A 503 14.27 -22.72 20.20
N LYS A 504 15.22 -23.12 21.04
CA LYS A 504 14.97 -23.50 22.44
C LYS A 504 14.99 -22.34 23.41
N TYR A 505 15.93 -21.42 23.24
CA TYR A 505 16.26 -20.40 24.26
C TYR A 505 16.09 -18.97 23.76
N GLY A 506 15.78 -18.76 22.47
CA GLY A 506 15.74 -17.45 21.82
C GLY A 506 17.14 -16.92 21.46
N ALA A 507 17.18 -15.91 20.60
CA ALA A 507 18.44 -15.30 20.16
C ALA A 507 19.20 -14.55 21.28
N ASP A 508 18.56 -14.31 22.41
CA ASP A 508 19.20 -13.68 23.58
C ASP A 508 20.37 -14.51 24.12
N ILE A 509 20.33 -15.85 23.96
CA ILE A 509 21.40 -16.75 24.36
C ILE A 509 22.74 -16.41 23.69
N TRP A 510 22.72 -15.83 22.47
CA TRP A 510 23.94 -15.37 21.80
C TRP A 510 24.70 -14.33 22.63
N PHE A 511 24.01 -13.47 23.34
CA PHE A 511 24.59 -12.43 24.18
C PHE A 511 24.82 -12.85 25.63
N GLU A 512 24.21 -13.95 26.07
CA GLU A 512 24.36 -14.52 27.41
C GLU A 512 25.57 -15.47 27.53
N LYS A 513 25.85 -16.22 26.47
CA LYS A 513 26.93 -17.23 26.43
C LYS A 513 28.16 -16.72 25.70
N ASP A 514 29.35 -17.28 25.98
CA ASP A 514 30.58 -16.99 25.26
C ASP A 514 30.72 -17.78 23.93
N ALA A 515 31.81 -17.56 23.18
CA ALA A 515 32.04 -18.25 21.91
C ALA A 515 32.23 -19.76 22.12
N ASP A 516 32.90 -20.16 23.22
CA ASP A 516 33.21 -21.57 23.50
C ASP A 516 31.93 -22.39 23.72
N TYR A 517 30.86 -21.81 24.28
CA TYR A 517 29.58 -22.48 24.40
C TYR A 517 29.01 -22.98 23.07
N PHE A 518 29.13 -22.17 22.01
CA PHE A 518 28.62 -22.52 20.69
C PHE A 518 29.60 -23.39 19.89
N LEU A 519 30.92 -23.21 20.10
CA LEU A 519 31.97 -23.92 19.37
C LEU A 519 32.40 -25.23 20.04
N ASN A 520 31.78 -25.58 21.17
CA ASN A 520 32.21 -26.77 21.96
C ASN A 520 31.99 -28.08 21.16
N GLU A 521 32.96 -28.95 21.23
CA GLU A 521 33.03 -30.24 20.51
C GLU A 521 31.82 -31.16 20.73
N THR A 522 31.20 -31.13 21.90
CA THR A 522 29.98 -31.93 22.18
C THR A 522 28.84 -31.61 21.27
N LYS A 523 28.76 -30.38 20.76
CA LYS A 523 27.72 -29.94 19.85
C LYS A 523 28.13 -30.05 18.38
N ILE A 524 29.39 -29.89 18.00
CA ILE A 524 29.86 -29.76 16.60
C ILE A 524 30.80 -30.87 16.21
N LYS A 525 31.06 -31.92 16.87
CA LYS A 525 31.88 -33.08 16.50
C LYS A 525 33.17 -32.81 15.67
N LYS A 526 33.69 -31.55 15.68
CA LYS A 526 34.88 -31.11 14.95
C LYS A 526 35.69 -30.19 15.84
N HIS A 527 37.01 -30.39 15.84
CA HIS A 527 37.95 -29.45 16.48
C HIS A 527 38.09 -28.22 15.57
N ILE A 528 37.64 -27.07 16.04
CA ILE A 528 37.60 -25.86 15.23
C ILE A 528 38.88 -25.05 15.42
N LYS A 529 39.59 -24.81 14.31
CA LYS A 529 40.78 -23.99 14.23
C LYS A 529 40.62 -22.91 13.17
N CYS A 530 41.23 -21.76 13.41
CA CYS A 530 41.28 -20.70 12.40
C CYS A 530 42.05 -21.23 11.16
N SER A 531 41.41 -21.09 9.99
CA SER A 531 41.96 -21.52 8.70
C SER A 531 43.26 -20.80 8.33
N LYS A 532 43.46 -19.57 8.84
CA LYS A 532 44.60 -18.71 8.50
C LYS A 532 45.78 -18.88 9.44
N CYS A 533 45.59 -18.99 10.75
CA CYS A 533 46.68 -19.00 11.73
C CYS A 533 46.65 -20.20 12.68
N GLY A 534 45.65 -21.10 12.60
CA GLY A 534 45.57 -22.31 13.43
C GLY A 534 45.11 -22.07 14.88
N SER A 535 44.84 -20.85 15.30
CA SER A 535 44.36 -20.52 16.65
C SER A 535 42.98 -21.13 16.90
N GLU A 536 42.71 -21.51 18.16
CA GLU A 536 41.45 -22.08 18.63
C GLU A 536 40.59 -21.04 19.42
N GLU A 537 41.12 -19.83 19.63
CA GLU A 537 40.43 -18.78 20.37
C GLU A 537 39.61 -17.90 19.44
N PHE A 538 38.33 -17.78 19.71
CA PHE A 538 37.38 -17.01 18.93
C PHE A 538 36.59 -16.03 19.80
N GLU A 539 36.19 -14.94 19.20
CA GLU A 539 35.19 -14.01 19.73
C GLU A 539 33.96 -13.97 18.80
N LYS A 540 32.79 -13.63 19.35
CA LYS A 540 31.55 -13.58 18.59
C LYS A 540 31.36 -12.24 17.91
N GLU A 541 30.67 -12.24 16.77
CA GLU A 541 30.12 -11.04 16.17
C GLU A 541 29.10 -10.38 17.13
N SER A 542 29.08 -9.06 17.15
CA SER A 542 28.16 -8.25 17.98
C SER A 542 27.04 -7.63 17.17
N ASP A 543 27.20 -7.56 15.84
CA ASP A 543 26.20 -6.97 14.96
C ASP A 543 24.98 -7.89 14.80
N ILE A 544 23.85 -7.28 14.57
CA ILE A 544 22.57 -7.97 14.25
C ILE A 544 22.25 -7.87 12.77
N LEU A 545 21.38 -8.75 12.29
CA LEU A 545 20.83 -8.70 10.94
C LEU A 545 19.98 -7.45 10.73
N ASP A 546 19.92 -7.01 9.49
CA ASP A 546 18.95 -6.02 9.00
C ASP A 546 17.53 -6.52 9.25
N VAL A 547 16.66 -5.69 9.83
CA VAL A 547 15.26 -6.03 10.07
C VAL A 547 14.50 -6.40 8.78
N TRP A 548 14.92 -5.89 7.63
CA TRP A 548 14.38 -6.31 6.34
C TRP A 548 14.70 -7.76 5.98
N PHE A 549 15.76 -8.33 6.56
CA PHE A 549 16.01 -9.77 6.47
C PHE A 549 15.01 -10.54 7.32
N ASP A 550 14.74 -10.09 8.56
CA ASP A 550 13.72 -10.70 9.42
C ASP A 550 12.34 -10.70 8.76
N SER A 551 11.87 -9.54 8.27
CA SER A 551 10.59 -9.42 7.54
C SER A 551 10.57 -10.29 6.29
N GLY A 552 11.69 -10.33 5.56
CA GLY A 552 11.82 -11.06 4.30
C GLY A 552 11.72 -12.58 4.44
N VAL A 553 12.08 -13.13 5.60
CA VAL A 553 12.02 -14.58 5.91
C VAL A 553 10.57 -15.03 6.22
N SER A 554 9.62 -14.12 6.37
CA SER A 554 8.24 -14.44 6.79
C SER A 554 7.56 -15.52 5.92
N TYR A 555 7.83 -15.55 4.60
CA TYR A 555 7.31 -16.60 3.73
C TYR A 555 7.77 -17.99 4.18
N PHE A 556 9.01 -18.11 4.65
CA PHE A 556 9.55 -19.39 5.11
C PHE A 556 8.97 -19.79 6.46
N CYS A 557 9.02 -18.88 7.44
CA CYS A 557 8.53 -19.14 8.79
C CYS A 557 7.03 -19.45 8.83
N VAL A 558 6.23 -18.76 7.98
CA VAL A 558 4.77 -18.85 8.01
C VAL A 558 4.26 -19.82 6.94
N LEU A 559 4.67 -19.68 5.66
CA LEU A 559 4.06 -20.44 4.59
C LEU A 559 4.67 -21.84 4.41
N LYS A 560 5.93 -22.05 4.85
CA LYS A 560 6.62 -23.35 4.74
C LYS A 560 6.75 -24.11 6.06
N ASN A 561 6.79 -23.41 7.20
CA ASN A 561 7.09 -24.03 8.50
C ASN A 561 5.92 -24.01 9.50
N ASP A 562 4.92 -23.12 9.35
CA ASP A 562 3.74 -23.16 10.21
C ASP A 562 2.93 -24.45 9.98
N GLU A 563 2.50 -25.10 11.06
CA GLU A 563 1.85 -26.43 11.00
C GLU A 563 0.60 -26.46 10.12
N ASP A 564 -0.19 -25.39 10.11
CA ASP A 564 -1.40 -25.29 9.27
C ASP A 564 -1.10 -24.93 7.81
N MET A 565 0.06 -24.31 7.55
CA MET A 565 0.38 -23.72 6.24
C MET A 565 1.37 -24.55 5.43
N LYS A 566 2.23 -25.34 6.05
CA LYS A 566 3.39 -26.03 5.41
C LYS A 566 3.04 -26.89 4.19
N THR A 567 1.80 -27.38 4.09
CA THR A 567 1.35 -28.21 2.96
C THR A 567 0.65 -27.41 1.85
N ILE A 568 0.22 -26.17 2.13
CA ILE A 568 -0.67 -25.39 1.26
C ILE A 568 -0.18 -23.96 1.01
N GLY A 569 0.74 -23.45 1.84
CA GLY A 569 1.00 -22.01 1.94
C GLY A 569 1.91 -21.43 0.88
N PHE A 570 2.79 -22.23 0.27
CA PHE A 570 3.85 -21.68 -0.58
C PHE A 570 3.72 -22.10 -2.05
N PRO A 571 3.91 -21.17 -3.00
CA PRO A 571 3.99 -19.71 -2.82
C PRO A 571 2.63 -19.09 -2.48
N ALA A 572 2.64 -17.91 -1.82
CA ALA A 572 1.41 -17.16 -1.58
C ALA A 572 0.71 -16.78 -2.88
N ASP A 573 -0.62 -16.79 -2.90
CA ASP A 573 -1.39 -16.31 -4.05
C ASP A 573 -1.30 -14.78 -4.18
N LEU A 574 -1.24 -14.08 -3.04
CA LEU A 574 -1.25 -12.63 -3.00
C LEU A 574 -0.40 -12.06 -1.86
N TYR A 575 0.47 -11.09 -2.20
CA TYR A 575 1.02 -10.08 -1.29
C TYR A 575 0.31 -8.76 -1.52
N LEU A 576 -0.07 -8.06 -0.44
CA LEU A 576 -0.74 -6.76 -0.53
C LEU A 576 -0.11 -5.78 0.45
N GLU A 577 0.53 -4.71 -0.04
CA GLU A 577 1.10 -3.64 0.78
C GLU A 577 1.10 -2.30 0.05
N GLY A 578 1.58 -1.25 0.73
CA GLY A 578 1.83 0.06 0.15
C GLY A 578 2.93 0.09 -0.90
N SER A 579 2.94 1.14 -1.71
CA SER A 579 3.89 1.31 -2.81
C SER A 579 5.36 1.45 -2.37
N ASP A 580 5.62 1.78 -1.11
CA ASP A 580 6.96 1.81 -0.50
C ASP A 580 7.56 0.41 -0.36
N GLN A 581 6.75 -0.64 -0.28
CA GLN A 581 7.21 -2.01 -0.08
C GLN A 581 7.88 -2.65 -1.31
N HIS A 582 7.88 -1.98 -2.46
CA HIS A 582 8.73 -2.37 -3.59
C HIS A 582 10.23 -2.27 -3.25
N ARG A 583 10.60 -1.35 -2.35
CA ARG A 583 11.96 -1.25 -1.80
C ARG A 583 12.12 -1.93 -0.44
N GLY A 584 11.06 -2.41 0.15
CA GLY A 584 10.99 -3.08 1.45
C GLY A 584 10.68 -4.57 1.34
N TRP A 585 9.54 -4.98 1.89
CA TRP A 585 9.17 -6.38 2.08
C TRP A 585 9.00 -7.19 0.79
N PHE A 586 8.43 -6.63 -0.28
CA PHE A 586 8.34 -7.35 -1.57
C PHE A 586 9.74 -7.71 -2.08
N HIS A 587 10.70 -6.80 -1.92
CA HIS A 587 12.05 -6.96 -2.39
C HIS A 587 12.85 -7.94 -1.53
N SER A 588 12.80 -7.79 -0.19
CA SER A 588 13.55 -8.64 0.72
C SER A 588 13.04 -10.09 0.69
N SER A 589 11.72 -10.32 0.67
CA SER A 589 11.14 -11.66 0.51
C SER A 589 11.59 -12.33 -0.79
N LEU A 590 11.61 -11.58 -1.91
CA LEU A 590 12.06 -12.09 -3.20
C LEU A 590 13.53 -12.50 -3.16
N LEU A 591 14.40 -11.62 -2.69
CA LEU A 591 15.85 -11.86 -2.67
C LEU A 591 16.21 -13.05 -1.77
N ILE A 592 15.55 -13.17 -0.61
CA ILE A 592 15.81 -14.30 0.28
C ILE A 592 15.30 -15.60 -0.34
N ALA A 593 14.09 -15.62 -0.87
CA ALA A 593 13.51 -16.83 -1.46
C ALA A 593 14.32 -17.32 -2.68
N ILE A 594 14.72 -16.42 -3.58
CA ILE A 594 15.55 -16.77 -4.74
C ILE A 594 16.98 -17.15 -4.30
N GLY A 595 17.58 -16.38 -3.38
CA GLY A 595 18.92 -16.62 -2.88
C GLY A 595 19.06 -17.92 -2.09
N SER A 596 18.02 -18.34 -1.38
CA SER A 596 17.93 -19.64 -0.68
C SER A 596 17.47 -20.79 -1.60
N GLN A 597 17.21 -20.54 -2.88
CA GLN A 597 16.71 -21.52 -3.85
C GLN A 597 15.31 -22.10 -3.48
N ASP A 598 14.52 -21.37 -2.72
CA ASP A 598 13.15 -21.75 -2.36
C ASP A 598 12.14 -21.52 -3.48
N GLY A 599 12.45 -20.66 -4.45
CA GLY A 599 11.55 -20.30 -5.56
C GLY A 599 10.89 -18.94 -5.36
N THR A 600 9.78 -18.69 -6.04
CA THR A 600 9.04 -17.43 -5.99
C THR A 600 8.19 -17.36 -4.71
N PRO A 601 8.31 -16.32 -3.85
CA PRO A 601 7.56 -16.28 -2.60
C PRO A 601 6.06 -15.95 -2.79
N TYR A 602 5.70 -15.33 -3.91
CA TYR A 602 4.33 -14.89 -4.22
C TYR A 602 4.02 -15.00 -5.71
N LYS A 603 2.74 -15.30 -6.05
CA LYS A 603 2.22 -15.37 -7.44
C LYS A 603 1.74 -14.01 -7.94
N SER A 604 1.23 -13.17 -7.04
CA SER A 604 0.77 -11.83 -7.38
C SER A 604 1.08 -10.81 -6.28
N VAL A 605 1.27 -9.56 -6.71
CA VAL A 605 1.49 -8.41 -5.81
C VAL A 605 0.44 -7.36 -6.13
N LEU A 606 -0.35 -6.98 -5.11
CA LEU A 606 -1.31 -5.89 -5.15
C LEU A 606 -0.76 -4.72 -4.35
N THR A 607 -0.71 -3.54 -4.97
CA THR A 607 -0.12 -2.36 -4.37
C THR A 607 -1.16 -1.28 -4.16
N HIS A 608 -1.21 -0.71 -2.95
CA HIS A 608 -2.01 0.48 -2.66
C HIS A 608 -1.14 1.75 -2.55
N GLY A 609 -1.76 2.91 -2.79
CA GLY A 609 -1.15 4.23 -2.60
C GLY A 609 -1.06 4.63 -1.12
N PHE A 610 -0.61 5.86 -0.88
CA PHE A 610 -0.55 6.44 0.47
C PHE A 610 -1.87 7.09 0.85
N VAL A 611 -2.07 7.27 2.16
CA VAL A 611 -3.17 8.10 2.68
C VAL A 611 -2.66 9.53 2.84
N VAL A 612 -3.38 10.48 2.20
CA VAL A 612 -3.02 11.88 2.16
C VAL A 612 -4.18 12.76 2.66
N ASP A 613 -3.88 14.01 3.05
CA ASP A 613 -4.91 14.97 3.44
C ASP A 613 -5.74 15.45 2.21
N SER A 614 -6.76 16.26 2.45
CA SER A 614 -7.63 16.81 1.38
C SER A 614 -6.86 17.56 0.29
N SER A 615 -5.67 18.10 0.60
CA SER A 615 -4.79 18.82 -0.32
C SER A 615 -3.78 17.92 -1.03
N GLY A 616 -3.81 16.60 -0.81
CA GLY A 616 -2.87 15.64 -1.39
C GLY A 616 -1.51 15.58 -0.70
N ARG A 617 -1.38 16.13 0.52
CA ARG A 617 -0.13 16.13 1.27
C ARG A 617 -0.06 14.94 2.21
N LYS A 618 1.12 14.36 2.35
CA LYS A 618 1.37 13.30 3.33
C LYS A 618 1.05 13.78 4.75
N MET A 619 0.37 12.92 5.52
CA MET A 619 0.07 13.23 6.91
C MET A 619 1.31 13.16 7.78
N SER A 620 1.53 14.16 8.62
CA SER A 620 2.61 14.16 9.60
C SER A 620 2.23 14.94 10.85
N LYS A 621 2.78 14.53 12.00
CA LYS A 621 2.56 15.24 13.28
C LYS A 621 3.04 16.68 13.22
N SER A 622 4.09 16.96 12.46
CA SER A 622 4.66 18.31 12.30
C SER A 622 3.76 19.27 11.52
N LEU A 623 2.93 18.74 10.61
CA LEU A 623 1.95 19.52 9.86
C LEU A 623 0.59 19.62 10.58
N GLY A 624 0.38 18.87 11.67
CA GLY A 624 -0.87 18.86 12.41
C GLY A 624 -2.08 18.31 11.63
N ASN A 625 -1.85 17.59 10.53
CA ASN A 625 -2.88 17.06 9.64
C ASN A 625 -3.14 15.55 9.84
N VAL A 626 -2.64 14.95 10.93
CA VAL A 626 -2.83 13.54 11.23
C VAL A 626 -4.24 13.32 11.78
N ILE A 627 -4.96 12.39 11.18
CA ILE A 627 -6.25 11.88 11.67
C ILE A 627 -6.01 10.43 12.13
N ALA A 628 -6.38 10.12 13.38
CA ALA A 628 -6.26 8.77 13.90
C ALA A 628 -7.46 7.90 13.47
N PRO A 629 -7.27 6.61 13.14
CA PRO A 629 -8.38 5.70 12.84
C PRO A 629 -9.44 5.66 13.93
N ASP A 630 -9.02 5.69 15.21
CA ASP A 630 -9.91 5.65 16.35
C ASP A 630 -10.84 6.90 16.45
N GLU A 631 -10.36 8.08 16.07
CA GLU A 631 -11.20 9.29 15.98
C GLU A 631 -12.34 9.11 14.97
N ILE A 632 -12.05 8.49 13.82
CA ILE A 632 -13.07 8.22 12.79
C ILE A 632 -14.05 7.17 13.28
N ILE A 633 -13.56 6.08 13.85
CA ILE A 633 -14.38 4.98 14.34
C ILE A 633 -15.31 5.45 15.48
N ASN A 634 -14.80 6.26 16.39
CA ASN A 634 -15.59 6.81 17.48
C ASN A 634 -16.71 7.77 17.00
N LYS A 635 -16.48 8.49 15.91
CA LYS A 635 -17.44 9.46 15.35
C LYS A 635 -18.41 8.83 14.35
N TYR A 636 -17.93 7.98 13.47
CA TYR A 636 -18.68 7.48 12.32
C TYR A 636 -18.91 5.96 12.35
N GLY A 637 -18.11 5.20 13.07
CA GLY A 637 -18.09 3.72 13.06
C GLY A 637 -17.02 3.13 12.12
N ALA A 638 -16.68 1.87 12.36
CA ALA A 638 -15.69 1.14 11.55
C ALA A 638 -16.23 0.87 10.13
N ASP A 639 -17.51 0.55 9.96
CA ASP A 639 -18.11 0.36 8.63
C ASP A 639 -17.96 1.60 7.71
N ILE A 640 -18.00 2.82 8.26
CA ILE A 640 -17.76 4.04 7.47
C ILE A 640 -16.29 4.16 7.06
N LEU A 641 -15.35 3.82 7.94
CA LEU A 641 -13.92 3.79 7.60
C LEU A 641 -13.61 2.71 6.55
N ARG A 642 -14.26 1.56 6.64
CA ARG A 642 -14.18 0.48 5.64
C ARG A 642 -14.78 0.90 4.30
N LEU A 643 -15.89 1.60 4.33
CA LEU A 643 -16.51 2.16 3.13
C LEU A 643 -15.60 3.21 2.46
N TRP A 644 -14.91 4.03 3.25
CA TRP A 644 -13.90 4.95 2.72
C TRP A 644 -12.79 4.19 2.00
N ALA A 645 -12.25 3.13 2.57
CA ALA A 645 -11.22 2.30 1.94
C ALA A 645 -11.66 1.68 0.60
N ALA A 646 -12.98 1.49 0.42
CA ALA A 646 -13.59 0.94 -0.79
C ALA A 646 -14.27 2.00 -1.68
N SER A 647 -14.13 3.30 -1.40
CA SER A 647 -14.90 4.34 -2.12
C SER A 647 -14.17 4.93 -3.32
N GLU A 648 -12.86 4.84 -3.36
CA GLU A 648 -12.00 5.35 -4.44
C GLU A 648 -11.00 4.27 -4.86
N ASP A 649 -10.32 4.46 -6.01
CA ASP A 649 -9.29 3.52 -6.45
C ASP A 649 -8.05 3.65 -5.57
N TYR A 650 -7.98 2.78 -4.56
CA TYR A 650 -6.89 2.72 -3.59
C TYR A 650 -5.51 2.38 -4.17
N LYS A 651 -5.44 1.96 -5.43
CA LYS A 651 -4.16 1.76 -6.16
C LYS A 651 -3.42 3.09 -6.38
N ASN A 652 -4.13 4.20 -6.19
CA ASN A 652 -3.62 5.58 -6.15
C ASN A 652 -3.61 6.11 -4.71
N ASP A 653 -3.07 7.31 -4.49
CA ASP A 653 -3.10 7.95 -3.18
C ASP A 653 -4.53 8.29 -2.75
N MET A 654 -4.89 7.85 -1.54
CA MET A 654 -6.23 7.98 -0.96
C MET A 654 -6.37 9.25 -0.14
N ARG A 655 -7.29 10.13 -0.55
CA ARG A 655 -7.60 11.33 0.22
C ARG A 655 -8.59 11.05 1.34
N ILE A 656 -8.41 11.74 2.47
CA ILE A 656 -9.37 11.68 3.57
C ILE A 656 -9.60 13.07 4.17
N SER A 657 -10.87 13.35 4.49
CA SER A 657 -11.31 14.55 5.22
C SER A 657 -12.66 14.31 5.87
N ASN A 658 -13.05 15.18 6.81
CA ASN A 658 -14.38 15.11 7.42
C ASN A 658 -15.50 15.28 6.40
N GLU A 659 -15.30 16.04 5.33
CA GLU A 659 -16.27 16.23 4.26
C GLU A 659 -16.48 14.94 3.46
N ILE A 660 -15.40 14.26 3.08
CA ILE A 660 -15.45 12.95 2.40
C ILE A 660 -16.21 11.95 3.28
N LEU A 661 -15.87 11.84 4.57
CA LEU A 661 -16.51 10.92 5.50
C LEU A 661 -18.01 11.25 5.71
N SER A 662 -18.37 12.54 5.73
CA SER A 662 -19.78 12.96 5.83
C SER A 662 -20.57 12.53 4.60
N ARG A 663 -20.04 12.76 3.39
CA ARG A 663 -20.67 12.33 2.12
C ARG A 663 -20.82 10.81 2.04
N LEU A 664 -19.79 10.05 2.47
CA LEU A 664 -19.88 8.59 2.53
C LEU A 664 -20.94 8.11 3.53
N SER A 665 -21.07 8.81 4.66
CA SER A 665 -22.15 8.52 5.63
C SER A 665 -23.54 8.74 5.06
N GLU A 666 -23.72 9.66 4.12
CA GLU A 666 -25.01 9.83 3.39
C GLU A 666 -25.24 8.66 2.43
N GLY A 667 -24.22 8.24 1.68
CA GLY A 667 -24.29 7.06 0.84
C GLY A 667 -24.64 5.80 1.63
N TYR A 668 -23.97 5.60 2.77
CA TYR A 668 -24.27 4.52 3.71
C TYR A 668 -25.74 4.53 4.18
N ARG A 669 -26.28 5.71 4.53
CA ARG A 669 -27.68 5.83 4.96
C ARG A 669 -28.65 5.39 3.87
N LYS A 670 -28.38 5.69 2.59
CA LYS A 670 -29.22 5.21 1.48
C LYS A 670 -29.24 3.69 1.41
N ILE A 671 -28.06 3.04 1.46
CA ILE A 671 -27.96 1.57 1.48
C ILE A 671 -28.77 1.01 2.66
N ARG A 672 -28.55 1.52 3.87
CA ARG A 672 -29.25 1.07 5.06
C ARG A 672 -30.76 1.28 5.00
N ASN A 673 -31.22 2.41 4.48
CA ASN A 673 -32.66 2.71 4.34
C ASN A 673 -33.33 1.77 3.33
N THR A 674 -32.64 1.43 2.24
CA THR A 674 -33.13 0.44 1.25
C THR A 674 -33.29 -0.93 1.89
N ILE A 675 -32.23 -1.40 2.61
CA ILE A 675 -32.29 -2.66 3.37
C ILE A 675 -33.49 -2.64 4.36
N ARG A 676 -33.63 -1.54 5.11
CA ARG A 676 -34.73 -1.41 6.08
C ARG A 676 -36.12 -1.45 5.43
N PHE A 677 -36.29 -0.79 4.27
CA PHE A 677 -37.53 -0.83 3.50
C PHE A 677 -37.86 -2.24 3.05
N MET A 678 -36.90 -2.95 2.50
CA MET A 678 -37.08 -4.33 2.03
C MET A 678 -37.42 -5.26 3.19
N LEU A 679 -36.68 -5.21 4.31
CA LEU A 679 -36.97 -5.98 5.53
C LEU A 679 -38.36 -5.69 6.07
N GLY A 680 -38.79 -4.42 6.04
CA GLY A 680 -40.09 -3.99 6.49
C GLY A 680 -41.23 -4.58 5.67
N ASN A 681 -41.06 -4.75 4.38
CA ASN A 681 -42.08 -5.30 3.46
C ASN A 681 -42.03 -6.84 3.38
N LEU A 682 -41.01 -7.46 3.96
CA LEU A 682 -40.86 -8.94 4.04
C LEU A 682 -41.30 -9.49 5.42
N PHE A 683 -41.97 -8.69 6.26
CA PHE A 683 -42.29 -9.09 7.64
C PHE A 683 -43.17 -10.35 7.74
N ASP A 684 -44.00 -10.62 6.72
CA ASP A 684 -44.96 -11.71 6.61
C ASP A 684 -44.68 -12.67 5.43
N PHE A 685 -43.45 -12.61 4.88
CA PHE A 685 -43.05 -13.44 3.74
C PHE A 685 -42.30 -14.68 4.20
N ASP A 686 -42.68 -15.83 3.67
CA ASP A 686 -41.97 -17.10 3.82
C ASP A 686 -41.41 -17.54 2.45
N ASP A 687 -40.08 -17.54 2.32
CA ASP A 687 -39.38 -17.87 1.08
C ASP A 687 -39.69 -19.27 0.52
N THR A 688 -40.13 -20.22 1.37
CA THR A 688 -40.45 -21.59 0.98
C THR A 688 -41.91 -21.78 0.62
N ALA A 689 -42.82 -20.98 1.21
CA ALA A 689 -44.22 -21.11 1.02
C ALA A 689 -44.86 -20.04 0.09
N ASP A 690 -44.28 -18.83 0.08
CA ASP A 690 -44.86 -17.66 -0.57
C ASP A 690 -44.11 -17.24 -1.85
N ALA A 691 -42.90 -17.80 -2.11
CA ALA A 691 -42.11 -17.42 -3.29
C ALA A 691 -42.83 -17.78 -4.60
N VAL A 692 -42.91 -16.82 -5.53
CA VAL A 692 -43.43 -17.00 -6.87
C VAL A 692 -42.30 -17.44 -7.80
N LYS A 693 -42.54 -18.41 -8.67
CA LYS A 693 -41.57 -18.85 -9.65
C LYS A 693 -41.26 -17.76 -10.66
N PHE A 694 -40.01 -17.73 -11.14
CA PHE A 694 -39.57 -16.73 -12.11
C PHE A 694 -40.43 -16.68 -13.37
N GLU A 695 -40.83 -17.82 -13.89
CA GLU A 695 -41.64 -17.93 -15.12
C GLU A 695 -42.99 -17.24 -14.95
N ASP A 696 -43.53 -17.24 -13.74
CA ASP A 696 -44.86 -16.72 -13.42
C ASP A 696 -44.85 -15.21 -13.08
N LEU A 697 -43.63 -14.63 -12.89
CA LEU A 697 -43.50 -13.18 -12.61
C LEU A 697 -43.95 -12.34 -13.82
N ASN A 698 -44.43 -11.12 -13.54
CA ASN A 698 -44.64 -10.14 -14.58
C ASN A 698 -43.36 -9.52 -15.13
N ASP A 699 -43.46 -8.78 -16.24
CA ASP A 699 -42.30 -8.21 -16.91
C ASP A 699 -41.53 -7.21 -16.05
N VAL A 700 -42.20 -6.39 -15.22
CA VAL A 700 -41.51 -5.45 -14.29
C VAL A 700 -40.69 -6.20 -13.24
N ASP A 701 -41.26 -7.29 -12.69
CA ASP A 701 -40.59 -8.12 -11.69
C ASP A 701 -39.42 -8.91 -12.31
N LYS A 702 -39.61 -9.45 -13.54
CA LYS A 702 -38.50 -10.10 -14.29
C LYS A 702 -37.39 -9.14 -14.64
N TYR A 703 -37.72 -7.93 -15.09
CA TYR A 703 -36.76 -6.87 -15.34
C TYR A 703 -35.91 -6.56 -14.10
N GLU A 704 -36.53 -6.50 -12.93
CA GLU A 704 -35.79 -6.21 -11.72
C GLU A 704 -34.94 -7.40 -11.24
N ILE A 705 -35.41 -8.62 -11.43
CA ILE A 705 -34.57 -9.85 -11.22
C ILE A 705 -33.36 -9.82 -12.16
N HIS A 706 -33.53 -9.41 -13.44
CA HIS A 706 -32.40 -9.22 -14.37
C HIS A 706 -31.40 -8.22 -13.81
N ASN A 707 -31.84 -7.05 -13.37
CA ASN A 707 -30.96 -6.00 -12.80
C ASN A 707 -30.20 -6.48 -11.58
N ILE A 708 -30.86 -7.19 -10.67
CA ILE A 708 -30.25 -7.76 -9.45
C ILE A 708 -29.22 -8.83 -9.82
N SER A 709 -29.52 -9.69 -10.78
CA SER A 709 -28.64 -10.77 -11.24
C SER A 709 -27.38 -10.19 -11.91
N LEU A 710 -27.55 -9.20 -12.78
CA LEU A 710 -26.46 -8.49 -13.44
C LEU A 710 -25.60 -7.73 -12.43
N LEU A 711 -26.22 -7.10 -11.41
CA LEU A 711 -25.49 -6.51 -10.29
C LEU A 711 -24.59 -7.55 -9.61
N ALA A 712 -25.11 -8.71 -9.23
CA ALA A 712 -24.36 -9.74 -8.53
C ALA A 712 -23.15 -10.24 -9.36
N GLN A 713 -23.34 -10.46 -10.67
CA GLN A 713 -22.24 -10.82 -11.58
C GLN A 713 -21.16 -9.71 -11.65
N ASN A 714 -21.57 -8.47 -11.79
CA ASN A 714 -20.66 -7.32 -11.82
C ASN A 714 -19.88 -7.16 -10.49
N LEU A 715 -20.57 -7.29 -9.36
CA LEU A 715 -19.92 -7.21 -8.04
C LEU A 715 -18.90 -8.35 -7.85
N SER A 716 -19.24 -9.58 -8.22
CA SER A 716 -18.33 -10.72 -8.17
C SER A 716 -17.07 -10.50 -9.02
N ARG A 717 -17.24 -9.95 -10.25
CA ARG A 717 -16.13 -9.59 -11.13
C ARG A 717 -15.24 -8.50 -10.52
N HIS A 718 -15.82 -7.41 -9.98
CA HIS A 718 -15.07 -6.30 -9.40
C HIS A 718 -14.32 -6.71 -8.10
N TYR A 719 -14.91 -7.55 -7.27
CA TYR A 719 -14.17 -8.13 -6.14
C TYR A 719 -12.99 -8.99 -6.60
N SER A 720 -13.19 -9.82 -7.64
CA SER A 720 -12.15 -10.70 -8.18
C SER A 720 -11.00 -9.94 -8.85
N SER A 721 -11.26 -8.76 -9.41
CA SER A 721 -10.25 -7.86 -9.97
C SER A 721 -9.66 -6.87 -8.95
N TYR A 722 -10.12 -6.92 -7.70
CA TYR A 722 -9.71 -6.00 -6.63
C TYR A 722 -10.06 -4.53 -6.92
N ASP A 723 -11.20 -4.28 -7.58
CA ASP A 723 -11.71 -2.93 -7.92
C ASP A 723 -12.85 -2.54 -6.97
N PHE A 724 -12.55 -2.41 -5.67
CA PHE A 724 -13.57 -2.24 -4.63
C PHE A 724 -14.36 -0.94 -4.75
N HIS A 725 -13.79 0.10 -5.36
CA HIS A 725 -14.50 1.34 -5.65
C HIS A 725 -15.66 1.11 -6.64
N LEU A 726 -15.48 0.20 -7.60
CA LEU A 726 -16.57 -0.18 -8.51
C LEU A 726 -17.63 -1.02 -7.80
N VAL A 727 -17.24 -1.82 -6.80
CA VAL A 727 -18.22 -2.52 -5.95
C VAL A 727 -19.13 -1.52 -5.24
N TYR A 728 -18.56 -0.54 -4.54
CA TYR A 728 -19.33 0.50 -3.86
C TYR A 728 -20.19 1.31 -4.82
N GLN A 729 -19.63 1.75 -5.94
CA GLN A 729 -20.37 2.54 -6.94
C GLN A 729 -21.55 1.76 -7.51
N ASN A 730 -21.39 0.48 -7.82
CA ASN A 730 -22.49 -0.36 -8.34
C ASN A 730 -23.58 -0.59 -7.28
N ILE A 731 -23.22 -0.86 -6.02
CA ILE A 731 -24.19 -0.96 -4.93
C ILE A 731 -24.93 0.36 -4.75
N TYR A 732 -24.23 1.49 -4.73
CA TYR A 732 -24.84 2.81 -4.56
C TYR A 732 -25.77 3.19 -5.71
N LYS A 733 -25.37 2.93 -6.96
CA LYS A 733 -26.19 3.13 -8.16
C LYS A 733 -27.44 2.26 -8.09
N PHE A 734 -27.27 0.98 -7.77
CA PHE A 734 -28.40 0.06 -7.63
C PHE A 734 -29.40 0.52 -6.57
N VAL A 735 -29.01 0.77 -5.33
CA VAL A 735 -29.96 1.18 -4.29
C VAL A 735 -30.66 2.50 -4.61
N THR A 736 -30.02 3.36 -5.42
CA THR A 736 -30.63 4.63 -5.84
C THR A 736 -31.66 4.40 -6.94
N SER A 737 -31.34 3.64 -8.00
CA SER A 737 -32.26 3.32 -9.09
C SER A 737 -33.40 2.42 -8.61
N PHE A 738 -33.12 1.40 -7.83
CA PHE A 738 -34.08 0.50 -7.24
C PHE A 738 -35.13 1.24 -6.38
N SER A 739 -34.64 2.17 -5.55
CA SER A 739 -35.54 2.98 -4.71
C SER A 739 -36.42 3.96 -5.51
N SER A 740 -35.90 4.58 -6.57
CA SER A 740 -36.61 5.57 -7.37
C SER A 740 -37.53 4.98 -8.43
N PHE A 741 -37.37 3.71 -8.77
CA PHE A 741 -38.17 2.98 -9.72
C PHE A 741 -38.97 1.87 -9.04
N TYR A 742 -38.35 0.69 -8.83
CA TYR A 742 -39.07 -0.51 -8.43
C TYR A 742 -39.76 -0.40 -7.08
N LEU A 743 -39.06 0.12 -6.04
CA LEU A 743 -39.69 0.30 -4.73
C LEU A 743 -40.81 1.32 -4.76
N ASP A 744 -40.70 2.38 -5.58
CA ASP A 744 -41.72 3.41 -5.68
C ASP A 744 -42.96 2.88 -6.39
N VAL A 745 -42.81 2.19 -7.51
CA VAL A 745 -43.88 1.54 -8.28
C VAL A 745 -44.59 0.46 -7.45
N SER A 746 -43.83 -0.30 -6.65
CA SER A 746 -44.36 -1.44 -5.89
C SER A 746 -45.11 -1.07 -4.62
N LYS A 747 -45.04 0.18 -4.12
CA LYS A 747 -45.63 0.61 -2.82
C LYS A 747 -47.13 0.36 -2.75
N ASP A 748 -47.87 0.75 -3.80
CA ASP A 748 -49.31 0.58 -3.80
C ASP A 748 -49.70 -0.89 -3.68
N SER A 749 -49.12 -1.77 -4.49
CA SER A 749 -49.38 -3.20 -4.44
C SER A 749 -48.95 -3.84 -3.12
N LEU A 750 -47.78 -3.48 -2.57
CA LEU A 750 -47.30 -3.99 -1.27
C LEU A 750 -48.25 -3.65 -0.13
N TYR A 751 -48.86 -2.44 -0.14
CA TYR A 751 -49.66 -1.94 0.98
C TYR A 751 -51.15 -2.21 0.83
N VAL A 752 -51.67 -2.13 -0.38
CA VAL A 752 -53.11 -2.09 -0.66
C VAL A 752 -53.66 -3.46 -1.05
N GLU A 753 -52.90 -4.32 -1.73
CA GLU A 753 -53.37 -5.66 -2.15
C GLU A 753 -53.71 -6.58 -0.95
N ALA A 754 -54.44 -7.64 -1.19
CA ALA A 754 -54.63 -8.69 -0.19
C ALA A 754 -53.32 -9.30 0.24
N LYS A 755 -53.20 -9.69 1.52
CA LYS A 755 -51.98 -10.19 2.13
C LYS A 755 -51.31 -11.29 1.28
N ASN A 756 -52.08 -12.26 0.79
CA ASN A 756 -51.63 -13.41 0.03
C ASN A 756 -51.93 -13.26 -1.49
N SER A 757 -52.14 -12.04 -1.99
CA SER A 757 -52.31 -11.87 -3.43
C SER A 757 -51.05 -12.26 -4.20
N PHE A 758 -51.25 -12.87 -5.34
CA PHE A 758 -50.17 -13.26 -6.25
C PHE A 758 -49.24 -12.09 -6.54
N LYS A 759 -49.78 -10.93 -6.86
CA LYS A 759 -49.03 -9.73 -7.18
C LYS A 759 -48.13 -9.25 -6.03
N ARG A 760 -48.67 -9.25 -4.80
CA ARG A 760 -47.90 -8.86 -3.63
C ARG A 760 -46.77 -9.85 -3.35
N ARG A 761 -47.03 -11.16 -3.45
CA ARG A 761 -46.04 -12.21 -3.29
C ARG A 761 -44.97 -12.19 -4.37
N SER A 762 -45.31 -11.85 -5.63
CA SER A 762 -44.35 -11.64 -6.71
C SER A 762 -43.35 -10.54 -6.35
N ILE A 763 -43.83 -9.38 -5.92
CA ILE A 763 -42.97 -8.25 -5.49
C ILE A 763 -42.12 -8.66 -4.28
N GLN A 764 -42.69 -9.34 -3.28
CA GLN A 764 -41.95 -9.79 -2.11
C GLN A 764 -40.84 -10.82 -2.51
N THR A 765 -41.08 -11.65 -3.52
CA THR A 765 -40.08 -12.56 -4.07
C THR A 765 -38.88 -11.79 -4.63
N VAL A 766 -39.13 -10.74 -5.43
CA VAL A 766 -38.07 -9.84 -5.94
C VAL A 766 -37.32 -9.15 -4.81
N LEU A 767 -38.06 -8.60 -3.81
CA LEU A 767 -37.44 -7.97 -2.65
C LEU A 767 -36.56 -8.94 -1.84
N HIS A 768 -37.00 -10.18 -1.65
CA HIS A 768 -36.27 -11.22 -0.95
C HIS A 768 -34.97 -11.57 -1.69
N TYR A 769 -35.05 -11.79 -3.01
CA TYR A 769 -33.87 -12.05 -3.84
C TYR A 769 -32.88 -10.88 -3.82
N GLY A 770 -33.36 -9.67 -4.05
CA GLY A 770 -32.52 -8.47 -4.06
C GLY A 770 -31.89 -8.17 -2.70
N LEU A 771 -32.60 -8.39 -1.61
CA LEU A 771 -32.09 -8.19 -0.25
C LEU A 771 -31.00 -9.20 0.10
N ASN A 772 -31.18 -10.46 -0.28
CA ASN A 772 -30.16 -11.51 -0.09
C ASN A 772 -28.84 -11.13 -0.80
N ILE A 773 -28.92 -10.74 -2.07
CA ILE A 773 -27.77 -10.29 -2.86
C ILE A 773 -27.13 -9.04 -2.22
N LEU A 774 -27.94 -8.04 -1.88
CA LEU A 774 -27.41 -6.79 -1.30
C LEU A 774 -26.69 -7.02 0.03
N ILE A 775 -27.22 -7.84 0.93
CA ILE A 775 -26.61 -8.16 2.22
C ILE A 775 -25.31 -8.94 2.02
N LYS A 776 -25.34 -10.00 1.19
CA LYS A 776 -24.16 -10.86 0.97
C LYS A 776 -23.01 -10.09 0.31
N TYR A 777 -23.26 -9.33 -0.76
CA TYR A 777 -22.23 -8.59 -1.47
C TYR A 777 -21.76 -7.31 -0.77
N SER A 778 -22.58 -6.76 0.14
CA SER A 778 -22.10 -5.68 1.03
C SER A 778 -21.24 -6.22 2.19
N GLY A 779 -21.34 -7.50 2.53
CA GLY A 779 -20.70 -8.12 3.69
C GLY A 779 -19.17 -7.96 3.77
N PRO A 780 -18.40 -8.13 2.70
CA PRO A 780 -16.96 -7.92 2.74
C PRO A 780 -16.56 -6.48 3.09
N ILE A 781 -17.30 -5.46 2.63
CA ILE A 781 -17.01 -4.03 2.89
C ILE A 781 -17.65 -3.56 4.19
N LEU A 782 -18.91 -3.90 4.44
CA LEU A 782 -19.73 -3.46 5.58
C LEU A 782 -20.13 -4.65 6.48
N PRO A 783 -19.16 -5.35 7.10
CA PRO A 783 -19.44 -6.61 7.78
C PRO A 783 -20.41 -6.47 8.96
N PHE A 784 -20.36 -5.37 9.69
CA PHE A 784 -21.23 -5.16 10.85
C PHE A 784 -22.66 -4.85 10.43
N THR A 785 -22.85 -3.98 9.45
CA THR A 785 -24.18 -3.64 8.91
C THR A 785 -24.84 -4.83 8.24
N SER A 786 -24.06 -5.60 7.46
CA SER A 786 -24.57 -6.80 6.79
C SER A 786 -24.92 -7.91 7.77
N LYS A 787 -24.11 -8.12 8.84
CA LYS A 787 -24.48 -9.04 9.95
C LYS A 787 -25.77 -8.59 10.62
N GLU A 788 -25.90 -7.30 10.93
CA GLU A 788 -27.12 -6.78 11.53
C GLU A 788 -28.33 -7.06 10.62
N ALA A 789 -28.24 -6.70 9.33
CA ALA A 789 -29.32 -6.94 8.36
C ALA A 789 -29.65 -8.44 8.22
N TRP A 790 -28.62 -9.30 8.16
CA TRP A 790 -28.78 -10.75 8.08
C TRP A 790 -29.55 -11.34 9.26
N SER A 791 -29.33 -10.82 10.47
CA SER A 791 -30.03 -11.29 11.68
C SER A 791 -31.53 -11.01 11.65
N TYR A 792 -31.98 -10.01 10.90
CA TYR A 792 -33.39 -9.69 10.69
C TYR A 792 -33.96 -10.37 9.44
N PHE A 793 -33.16 -10.64 8.45
CA PHE A 793 -33.54 -11.33 7.22
C PHE A 793 -33.71 -12.83 7.46
N ASN A 794 -32.76 -13.47 8.10
CA ASN A 794 -32.75 -14.93 8.35
C ASN A 794 -33.27 -15.31 9.74
N LYS A 795 -34.50 -14.89 10.07
CA LYS A 795 -35.10 -15.09 11.40
C LYS A 795 -35.25 -16.55 11.83
N LYS A 796 -35.40 -17.48 10.86
CA LYS A 796 -35.62 -18.91 11.13
C LYS A 796 -34.33 -19.63 11.54
N ASN A 797 -33.16 -19.12 11.15
CA ASN A 797 -31.86 -19.71 11.41
C ASN A 797 -30.99 -18.77 12.26
N LYS A 798 -31.40 -18.50 13.50
CA LYS A 798 -30.74 -17.56 14.42
C LYS A 798 -29.26 -17.85 14.71
N GLU A 799 -28.79 -19.07 14.45
CA GLU A 799 -27.40 -19.49 14.70
C GLU A 799 -26.48 -19.28 13.48
N LYS A 800 -27.01 -18.89 12.32
CA LYS A 800 -26.21 -18.67 11.12
C LYS A 800 -25.66 -17.25 11.11
N GLU A 801 -24.35 -17.16 11.19
CA GLU A 801 -23.61 -15.93 10.88
C GLU A 801 -23.51 -15.74 9.36
N LEU A 802 -23.62 -14.49 8.89
CA LEU A 802 -23.42 -14.15 7.47
C LEU A 802 -22.08 -14.65 6.95
N ALA A 803 -21.03 -14.61 7.79
CA ALA A 803 -19.70 -15.05 7.46
C ALA A 803 -19.59 -16.56 7.12
N PHE A 804 -20.63 -17.37 7.42
CA PHE A 804 -20.71 -18.78 7.05
C PHE A 804 -21.48 -19.03 5.77
N GLU A 805 -22.04 -17.98 5.17
CA GLU A 805 -22.79 -18.05 3.92
C GLU A 805 -21.86 -17.89 2.72
N TYR A 806 -22.31 -18.42 1.58
CA TYR A 806 -21.62 -18.30 0.31
C TYR A 806 -22.44 -17.43 -0.63
N PHE A 807 -21.78 -16.88 -1.65
CA PHE A 807 -22.52 -16.26 -2.75
C PHE A 807 -23.32 -17.31 -3.49
N ASP A 808 -24.55 -16.94 -3.87
CA ASP A 808 -25.41 -17.81 -4.63
C ASP A 808 -24.95 -17.87 -6.09
N GLU A 809 -25.14 -19.01 -6.74
CA GLU A 809 -24.99 -19.10 -8.18
C GLU A 809 -26.14 -18.33 -8.83
N ILE A 810 -25.81 -17.50 -9.80
CA ILE A 810 -26.79 -16.71 -10.55
C ILE A 810 -27.30 -17.54 -11.71
N ASP A 811 -28.60 -17.76 -11.75
CA ASP A 811 -29.24 -18.44 -12.87
C ASP A 811 -29.16 -17.55 -14.12
N GLU A 812 -28.56 -18.04 -15.19
CA GLU A 812 -28.41 -17.30 -16.45
C GLU A 812 -29.77 -17.00 -17.10
N ASN A 813 -30.81 -17.80 -16.83
CA ASN A 813 -32.18 -17.54 -17.31
C ASN A 813 -32.78 -16.26 -16.70
N PHE A 814 -32.22 -15.75 -15.61
CA PHE A 814 -32.65 -14.48 -15.01
C PHE A 814 -32.14 -13.24 -15.76
N ILE A 815 -31.26 -13.44 -16.75
CA ILE A 815 -30.65 -12.36 -17.51
C ILE A 815 -31.28 -12.28 -18.90
N ASP A 816 -32.10 -11.27 -19.13
CA ASP A 816 -32.81 -11.01 -20.37
C ASP A 816 -32.50 -9.57 -20.86
N PHE A 817 -31.62 -9.47 -21.84
CA PHE A 817 -31.18 -8.18 -22.38
C PHE A 817 -32.25 -7.55 -23.30
N GLU A 818 -33.13 -8.36 -23.93
CA GLU A 818 -34.19 -7.86 -24.76
C GLU A 818 -35.25 -7.16 -23.90
N LEU A 819 -35.66 -7.79 -22.81
CA LEU A 819 -36.51 -7.21 -21.79
C LEU A 819 -35.92 -5.93 -21.21
N ALA A 820 -34.60 -5.95 -20.92
CA ALA A 820 -33.91 -4.78 -20.36
C ALA A 820 -33.95 -3.59 -21.30
N GLU A 821 -33.68 -3.78 -22.60
CA GLU A 821 -33.78 -2.70 -23.61
C GLU A 821 -35.16 -2.09 -23.69
N ARG A 822 -36.22 -2.93 -23.62
CA ARG A 822 -37.60 -2.45 -23.58
C ARG A 822 -37.89 -1.57 -22.37
N PHE A 823 -37.40 -1.96 -21.19
CA PHE A 823 -37.61 -1.20 -19.94
C PHE A 823 -36.73 0.05 -19.85
N GLU A 824 -35.56 0.07 -20.48
CA GLU A 824 -34.73 1.29 -20.59
C GLU A 824 -35.51 2.37 -21.37
N LYS A 825 -36.07 2.03 -22.54
CA LYS A 825 -36.92 2.94 -23.33
C LYS A 825 -38.16 3.38 -22.55
N LEU A 826 -38.83 2.44 -21.85
CA LEU A 826 -39.99 2.76 -21.01
C LEU A 826 -39.62 3.73 -19.87
N THR A 827 -38.43 3.61 -19.32
CA THR A 827 -37.91 4.52 -18.28
C THR A 827 -37.66 5.92 -18.84
N GLU A 828 -37.23 6.07 -20.08
CA GLU A 828 -37.11 7.36 -20.76
C GLU A 828 -38.49 8.05 -20.88
N ILE A 829 -39.50 7.30 -21.31
CA ILE A 829 -40.89 7.81 -21.37
C ILE A 829 -41.39 8.18 -19.96
N ARG A 830 -41.09 7.34 -18.96
CA ARG A 830 -41.43 7.63 -17.55
C ARG A 830 -40.81 8.94 -17.08
N ASN A 831 -39.61 9.26 -17.47
CA ASN A 831 -38.96 10.52 -17.10
C ASN A 831 -39.65 11.73 -17.71
N ILE A 832 -40.20 11.62 -18.95
CA ILE A 832 -41.02 12.65 -19.56
C ILE A 832 -42.31 12.86 -18.75
N VAL A 833 -42.99 11.77 -18.39
CA VAL A 833 -44.20 11.80 -17.55
C VAL A 833 -43.93 12.44 -16.19
N LEU A 834 -42.85 12.03 -15.51
CA LEU A 834 -42.47 12.59 -14.19
C LEU A 834 -42.16 14.08 -14.26
N SER A 835 -41.49 14.54 -15.32
CA SER A 835 -41.21 15.97 -15.53
C SER A 835 -42.55 16.78 -15.72
N SER A 836 -43.48 16.23 -16.49
CA SER A 836 -44.78 16.85 -16.70
C SER A 836 -45.66 16.85 -15.43
N LEU A 837 -45.63 15.79 -14.63
CA LEU A 837 -46.27 15.73 -13.32
C LEU A 837 -45.70 16.77 -12.34
N GLU A 838 -44.38 16.98 -12.33
CA GLU A 838 -43.76 17.98 -11.47
C GLU A 838 -44.11 19.42 -11.89
N LYS A 839 -44.18 19.68 -13.20
CA LYS A 839 -44.66 20.94 -13.75
C LYS A 839 -46.12 21.20 -13.31
N ALA A 840 -47.01 20.21 -13.48
CA ALA A 840 -48.41 20.30 -13.09
C ALA A 840 -48.62 20.53 -11.58
N ARG A 841 -47.75 19.96 -10.72
CA ARG A 841 -47.70 20.25 -9.27
C ARG A 841 -47.28 21.68 -8.98
N THR A 842 -46.28 22.18 -9.65
CA THR A 842 -45.83 23.56 -9.50
C THR A 842 -46.88 24.55 -9.92
N GLU A 843 -47.61 24.26 -10.99
CA GLU A 843 -48.71 25.04 -11.52
C GLU A 843 -50.04 24.83 -10.73
N LYS A 844 -50.01 23.92 -9.72
CA LYS A 844 -51.18 23.59 -8.87
C LYS A 844 -52.36 23.00 -9.63
N VAL A 845 -52.14 22.34 -10.76
CA VAL A 845 -53.12 21.57 -11.48
C VAL A 845 -53.48 20.30 -10.69
N ILE A 846 -52.44 19.69 -10.06
CA ILE A 846 -52.58 18.51 -9.20
C ILE A 846 -51.81 18.74 -7.87
N GLY A 847 -52.24 18.09 -6.79
CA GLY A 847 -51.52 18.06 -5.52
C GLY A 847 -50.60 16.85 -5.40
N SER A 848 -50.95 15.71 -6.02
CA SER A 848 -50.19 14.46 -6.04
C SER A 848 -50.31 13.76 -7.38
N SER A 849 -49.37 12.88 -7.72
CA SER A 849 -49.36 12.09 -8.97
C SER A 849 -50.64 11.23 -9.10
N LEU A 850 -51.20 10.74 -7.99
CA LEU A 850 -52.43 9.98 -7.96
C LEU A 850 -53.71 10.83 -8.23
N GLU A 851 -53.58 12.14 -8.40
CA GLU A 851 -54.70 13.01 -8.85
C GLU A 851 -54.68 13.20 -10.38
N ALA A 852 -53.66 12.63 -11.06
CA ALA A 852 -53.44 12.89 -12.47
C ALA A 852 -54.14 11.89 -13.40
N LEU A 853 -54.69 12.44 -14.47
CA LEU A 853 -54.84 11.81 -15.78
C LEU A 853 -53.61 12.24 -16.60
N VAL A 854 -52.83 11.30 -17.08
CA VAL A 854 -51.74 11.57 -18.01
C VAL A 854 -52.16 11.17 -19.42
N ILE A 855 -51.96 12.07 -20.38
CA ILE A 855 -52.19 11.84 -21.81
C ILE A 855 -50.80 11.85 -22.45
N ILE A 856 -50.31 10.69 -22.92
CA ILE A 856 -49.02 10.56 -23.59
C ILE A 856 -49.27 10.65 -25.10
N ARG A 857 -48.76 11.70 -25.74
CA ARG A 857 -48.67 11.78 -27.18
C ARG A 857 -47.31 11.20 -27.60
N ALA A 858 -47.34 9.99 -28.10
CA ALA A 858 -46.15 9.17 -28.31
C ALA A 858 -45.69 9.21 -29.77
N ALA A 859 -44.38 9.36 -29.97
CA ALA A 859 -43.75 9.10 -31.25
C ALA A 859 -43.96 7.63 -31.70
N GLU A 860 -43.82 7.32 -32.99
CA GLU A 860 -44.14 6.00 -33.56
C GLU A 860 -43.55 4.82 -32.80
N GLU A 861 -42.26 4.88 -32.44
CA GLU A 861 -41.56 3.83 -31.72
C GLU A 861 -42.04 3.69 -30.27
N ASP A 862 -42.23 4.81 -29.60
CA ASP A 862 -42.75 4.84 -28.21
C ASP A 862 -44.19 4.37 -28.14
N TYR A 863 -45.02 4.71 -29.17
CA TYR A 863 -46.38 4.24 -29.25
C TYR A 863 -46.47 2.72 -29.41
N LYS A 864 -45.60 2.15 -30.26
CA LYS A 864 -45.52 0.70 -30.40
C LYS A 864 -45.12 0.04 -29.08
N LEU A 865 -44.09 0.52 -28.43
CA LEU A 865 -43.64 0.01 -27.14
C LEU A 865 -44.74 0.09 -26.07
N LEU A 866 -45.38 1.25 -25.92
CA LEU A 866 -46.44 1.44 -24.91
C LEU A 866 -47.67 0.55 -25.19
N SER A 867 -47.95 0.23 -26.48
CA SER A 867 -49.04 -0.66 -26.91
C SER A 867 -48.82 -2.14 -26.55
N GLU A 868 -47.64 -2.54 -26.24
CA GLU A 868 -47.30 -3.90 -25.76
C GLU A 868 -47.74 -4.12 -24.31
N PHE A 869 -47.86 -3.05 -23.51
CA PHE A 869 -48.25 -3.11 -22.11
C PHE A 869 -49.75 -2.86 -21.91
N LYS A 870 -50.33 -3.47 -20.87
CA LYS A 870 -51.69 -3.14 -20.45
C LYS A 870 -51.72 -1.73 -19.83
N ILE A 871 -52.76 -0.98 -20.10
CA ILE A 871 -52.93 0.35 -19.51
C ILE A 871 -52.88 0.31 -17.97
N SER A 872 -53.35 -0.75 -17.34
CA SER A 872 -53.25 -0.95 -15.89
C SER A 872 -51.83 -1.04 -15.40
N GLU A 873 -50.90 -1.70 -16.13
CA GLU A 873 -49.49 -1.85 -15.82
C GLU A 873 -48.75 -0.52 -15.99
N LEU A 874 -49.02 0.20 -17.07
CA LEU A 874 -48.44 1.54 -17.32
C LEU A 874 -48.90 2.56 -16.27
N LYS A 875 -50.19 2.52 -15.83
CA LYS A 875 -50.65 3.36 -14.72
C LYS A 875 -49.85 3.14 -13.43
N GLU A 876 -49.51 1.93 -13.13
CA GLU A 876 -48.66 1.59 -11.97
C GLU A 876 -47.24 2.08 -12.15
N ILE A 877 -46.64 1.85 -13.34
CA ILE A 877 -45.27 2.29 -13.67
C ILE A 877 -45.16 3.81 -13.60
N PHE A 878 -46.19 4.57 -14.05
CA PHE A 878 -46.19 6.03 -13.99
C PHE A 878 -46.78 6.58 -12.68
N ILE A 879 -47.34 5.73 -11.82
CA ILE A 879 -47.95 6.08 -10.51
C ILE A 879 -49.05 7.13 -10.69
N VAL A 880 -50.01 6.87 -11.59
CA VAL A 880 -51.11 7.76 -11.92
C VAL A 880 -52.46 7.06 -11.85
N SER A 881 -53.57 7.81 -11.64
CA SER A 881 -54.91 7.24 -11.57
C SER A 881 -55.50 6.94 -12.94
N ALA A 882 -55.23 7.74 -13.94
CA ALA A 882 -55.72 7.55 -15.30
C ALA A 882 -54.59 7.79 -16.32
N LEU A 883 -54.66 7.06 -17.45
CA LEU A 883 -53.68 7.13 -18.53
C LEU A 883 -54.38 6.99 -19.88
N GLN A 884 -54.03 7.86 -20.82
CA GLN A 884 -54.41 7.78 -22.23
C GLN A 884 -53.12 7.80 -23.07
N ILE A 885 -53.12 7.07 -24.17
CA ILE A 885 -51.97 7.00 -25.10
C ILE A 885 -52.52 7.36 -26.48
N GLU A 886 -51.96 8.40 -27.04
CA GLU A 886 -52.29 8.91 -28.37
C GLU A 886 -51.06 8.83 -29.25
N LYS A 887 -51.26 8.45 -30.53
CA LYS A 887 -50.17 8.51 -31.49
C LYS A 887 -49.98 9.95 -31.97
N LEU A 888 -48.80 10.45 -32.02
CA LEU A 888 -48.48 11.77 -32.54
C LEU A 888 -48.75 11.81 -34.06
N ASP A 889 -49.59 12.73 -34.52
CA ASP A 889 -49.83 12.89 -35.95
C ASP A 889 -48.62 13.51 -36.68
N THR A 890 -48.04 12.72 -37.57
CA THR A 890 -46.78 13.08 -38.31
C THR A 890 -47.10 13.89 -39.59
N ASN A 891 -47.77 15.04 -39.49
CA ASN A 891 -48.08 15.87 -40.69
C ASN A 891 -47.01 16.95 -41.01
N GLU A 892 -45.83 16.97 -40.35
CA GLU A 892 -44.74 17.90 -40.65
C GLU A 892 -43.50 17.16 -41.10
N GLU A 893 -43.03 17.45 -42.32
CA GLU A 893 -41.99 16.71 -43.06
C GLU A 893 -40.52 16.86 -42.56
N ASN A 894 -40.21 17.54 -41.44
CA ASN A 894 -38.82 17.81 -41.04
C ASN A 894 -38.50 17.92 -39.50
N GLY A 895 -39.19 17.22 -38.64
CA GLY A 895 -38.95 17.28 -37.19
C GLY A 895 -38.60 15.92 -36.56
N GLU A 896 -37.57 15.84 -35.68
CA GLU A 896 -37.44 14.76 -34.71
C GLU A 896 -38.64 14.86 -33.75
N PHE A 897 -39.60 13.90 -33.86
CA PHE A 897 -40.77 13.86 -32.99
C PHE A 897 -40.40 13.25 -31.65
N ILE A 898 -40.46 14.08 -30.59
CA ILE A 898 -40.23 13.66 -29.22
C ILE A 898 -41.59 13.45 -28.57
N SER A 899 -41.76 12.34 -27.88
CA SER A 899 -42.96 12.07 -27.10
C SER A 899 -43.19 13.14 -26.02
N GLU A 900 -44.44 13.53 -25.78
CA GLU A 900 -44.82 14.51 -24.75
C GLU A 900 -45.90 13.95 -23.83
N ALA A 901 -45.98 14.46 -22.60
CA ALA A 901 -47.01 14.10 -21.65
C ALA A 901 -47.79 15.34 -21.17
N ILE A 902 -49.11 15.31 -21.29
CA ILE A 902 -50.03 16.31 -20.81
C ILE A 902 -50.65 15.79 -19.51
N VAL A 903 -50.83 16.67 -18.52
CA VAL A 903 -51.37 16.30 -17.21
C VAL A 903 -52.63 17.07 -16.93
N GLU A 904 -53.70 16.33 -16.64
CA GLU A 904 -55.01 16.84 -16.23
C GLU A 904 -55.47 16.18 -14.93
N LEU A 905 -56.55 16.64 -14.33
CA LEU A 905 -57.16 15.99 -13.17
C LEU A 905 -57.83 14.67 -13.58
N ALA A 906 -57.56 13.62 -12.84
CA ALA A 906 -58.15 12.30 -13.07
C ALA A 906 -59.65 12.32 -12.82
N PRO A 907 -60.45 11.58 -13.64
CA PRO A 907 -61.89 11.46 -13.45
C PRO A 907 -62.24 10.65 -12.19
N GLY A 908 -63.42 10.88 -11.64
CA GLY A 908 -63.92 10.16 -10.49
C GLY A 908 -63.61 10.82 -9.14
N GLN A 909 -63.72 10.05 -8.06
CA GLN A 909 -63.47 10.52 -6.69
C GLN A 909 -62.26 9.78 -6.07
N LYS A 910 -61.58 10.43 -5.08
CA LYS A 910 -60.49 9.89 -4.34
C LYS A 910 -60.90 8.71 -3.46
N CYS A 911 -60.32 7.55 -3.65
CA CYS A 911 -60.50 6.39 -2.78
C CYS A 911 -59.89 6.64 -1.39
N ALA A 912 -60.69 6.48 -0.33
CA ALA A 912 -60.23 6.70 1.06
C ALA A 912 -59.15 5.71 1.54
N ARG A 913 -58.98 4.54 0.87
CA ARG A 913 -58.03 3.51 1.23
C ARG A 913 -56.72 3.59 0.43
N CYS A 914 -56.76 3.58 -0.91
CA CYS A 914 -55.57 3.57 -1.76
C CYS A 914 -55.17 4.95 -2.32
N TRP A 915 -56.02 5.97 -2.16
CA TRP A 915 -55.85 7.35 -2.59
C TRP A 915 -55.86 7.58 -4.11
N THR A 916 -56.03 6.54 -4.92
CA THR A 916 -56.24 6.70 -6.38
C THR A 916 -57.63 7.31 -6.66
N PHE A 917 -57.75 8.10 -7.72
CA PHE A 917 -59.04 8.59 -8.22
C PHE A 917 -59.68 7.52 -9.09
N SER A 918 -60.94 7.26 -8.87
CA SER A 918 -61.70 6.24 -9.62
C SER A 918 -63.16 6.59 -9.70
N GLU A 919 -63.77 6.33 -10.86
CA GLU A 919 -65.20 6.47 -11.09
C GLU A 919 -66.03 5.43 -10.33
N SER A 920 -65.37 4.34 -9.85
CA SER A 920 -66.06 3.33 -9.03
C SER A 920 -66.24 3.73 -7.56
N VAL A 921 -65.67 4.84 -7.11
CA VAL A 921 -65.93 5.39 -5.78
C VAL A 921 -67.33 5.99 -5.76
N GLY A 922 -68.14 5.65 -4.80
CA GLY A 922 -69.54 6.06 -4.73
C GLY A 922 -70.54 5.12 -5.41
N THR A 923 -70.08 4.06 -6.08
CA THR A 923 -70.94 3.14 -6.79
C THR A 923 -71.37 1.89 -5.98
N HIS A 924 -70.73 1.65 -4.83
CA HIS A 924 -70.94 0.45 -3.99
C HIS A 924 -71.65 0.77 -2.71
N ASN A 925 -72.77 0.08 -2.43
CA ASN A 925 -73.61 0.33 -1.26
C ASN A 925 -72.97 -0.03 0.09
N ASP A 926 -72.02 -1.01 0.09
CA ASP A 926 -71.34 -1.55 1.26
C ASP A 926 -70.15 -0.75 1.63
N TYR A 927 -69.43 -0.10 0.66
CA TYR A 927 -68.27 0.70 0.81
C TYR A 927 -68.25 1.89 -0.14
N ASN A 928 -68.93 2.97 0.24
CA ASN A 928 -69.20 4.09 -0.67
C ASN A 928 -68.02 5.05 -0.87
N ASP A 929 -67.01 4.97 -0.05
CA ASP A 929 -65.86 5.89 -0.03
C ASP A 929 -64.55 5.25 -0.57
N ILE A 930 -64.61 4.02 -1.13
CA ILE A 930 -63.45 3.32 -1.70
C ILE A 930 -63.71 2.80 -3.13
N CYS A 931 -62.68 2.60 -3.89
CA CYS A 931 -62.73 2.04 -5.26
C CYS A 931 -63.03 0.54 -5.27
N GLY A 932 -63.46 0.01 -6.44
CA GLY A 932 -63.80 -1.42 -6.62
C GLY A 932 -62.69 -2.35 -6.18
N ARG A 933 -61.44 -2.11 -6.59
CA ARG A 933 -60.26 -2.90 -6.15
C ARG A 933 -60.17 -2.96 -4.62
N CYS A 934 -60.22 -1.85 -3.93
CA CYS A 934 -60.16 -1.80 -2.48
C CYS A 934 -61.32 -2.51 -1.80
N ARG A 935 -62.49 -2.46 -2.37
CA ARG A 935 -63.67 -3.19 -1.91
C ARG A 935 -63.44 -4.70 -2.00
N ASP A 936 -62.99 -5.18 -3.15
CA ASP A 936 -62.76 -6.61 -3.37
C ASP A 936 -61.74 -7.16 -2.37
N VAL A 937 -60.62 -6.45 -2.15
CA VAL A 937 -59.63 -6.80 -1.11
C VAL A 937 -60.23 -6.84 0.30
N LEU A 938 -61.15 -5.94 0.64
CA LEU A 938 -61.81 -5.96 1.95
C LEU A 938 -62.84 -7.07 2.09
N MET A 939 -63.44 -7.51 0.98
CA MET A 939 -64.34 -8.67 0.99
C MET A 939 -63.56 -9.98 1.24
N ASP A 940 -62.37 -10.10 0.66
CA ASP A 940 -61.44 -11.25 0.86
C ASP A 940 -60.87 -11.30 2.29
N LEU A 941 -60.91 -10.21 3.03
CA LEU A 941 -60.47 -10.14 4.43
C LEU A 941 -61.53 -10.51 5.45
N LYS A 942 -62.82 -10.59 5.02
CA LYS A 942 -63.96 -11.06 5.85
C LYS A 942 -64.10 -12.56 5.79
#